data_ef519c53aa2397748e1857806f38ab14
#
_entry.id   ef519c53aa2397748e1857806f38ab14
#
_cell.length_a   1.000
_cell.length_b   1.000
_cell.length_c   1.000
_cell.angle_alpha   90.00
_cell.angle_beta   90.00
_cell.angle_gamma   90.00
#
_symmetry.space_group_name_H-M   'P 1'
#
loop_
_entity.id
_entity.type
_entity.pdbx_description
1 polymer ?
#
loop_
_entity_poly.entity_id
_entity_poly.type
_entity_poly.pdbx_seq_one_letter_code
_entity_poly.pdbx_strand_id
1 'polypeptide(L)'
;MSFTVIIIVVCVAVAAALVAVFLVFGRSETNFKFDIGGNGPKASGGSDTSAETTTQGRLVGQAAVSGGIIAVLLGKLWSMQLLSSDEYTKQAESNRTRTVSIPAPRGRILDRNGKEIVTNRSSLTVLAEADVADDDIELTLIGNLIGMPALAVKRKVEDSSAGAQSLRSIAVDVSRRVVAFLGEHPTVFPGVSVDQRTQRSYPYGTLAAHVVGYTGTVTSDQLNSTDSSDEGAVKYSSGDTVGQSGVELQYESVLQGVAGEQTVYVDADGNVLDYSTLVEPRSGSDVVLTLDVDIQKAAEESIVKVVEYQRQIGYSATGACAVAIDCTNGEVIAMASYPTYNPSIFVGGISTSDWDSLQSEDANYPLMNRAISGQYPSGSIIKSLTTLAALSYGIATASSTWYCTGWWTGFGKDYGMKCWWTSGHGEMNLVTGITYSCDVVFYEIGKGFFYDENNPEGMQETFKKFGLGSLTGIDLPSEVQGRVPDAEWKWNYWSSATDDQRTWQGGDNANLSIGQGDLLVTCMQMVDAYAGIANRGPIYKPHVLKSVKSATGSGTVIDYNPEVIITADEESDYLDLVDEGLSGVVYQESATQAVHWNNLSVAARGKTGTAEQTSVGEPVGWFMGFVPAENPKYVVGANVDQVLSGASSAMYIVRDIIGAIYGQPDDVAYDSSNVDR
;
A
#
# COMPACT_ATOMS: atom_id res chain seq x y z
N MET A 1 46.68 -4.77 -35.31
CA MET A 1 47.53 -3.63 -34.84
C MET A 1 46.60 -2.66 -34.11
N SER A 2 46.97 -2.26 -32.90
CA SER A 2 46.12 -1.39 -32.07
C SER A 2 45.91 -0.03 -32.77
N PHE A 3 44.69 0.49 -32.76
CA PHE A 3 44.25 1.77 -33.32
C PHE A 3 45.18 2.95 -32.93
N THR A 4 45.75 2.91 -31.73
CA THR A 4 46.74 3.85 -31.20
C THR A 4 48.04 3.84 -32.03
N VAL A 5 48.46 2.69 -32.53
CA VAL A 5 49.70 2.53 -33.33
C VAL A 5 49.50 3.15 -34.71
N ILE A 6 48.31 3.02 -35.31
CA ILE A 6 48.01 3.63 -36.63
C ILE A 6 48.00 5.16 -36.54
N ILE A 7 47.39 5.73 -35.48
CA ILE A 7 47.37 7.18 -35.25
C ILE A 7 48.79 7.70 -35.04
N ILE A 8 49.61 7.02 -34.26
CA ILE A 8 51.01 7.40 -34.03
C ILE A 8 51.80 7.38 -35.36
N VAL A 9 51.62 6.34 -36.19
CA VAL A 9 52.31 6.22 -37.49
C VAL A 9 51.87 7.34 -38.44
N VAL A 10 50.59 7.68 -38.50
CA VAL A 10 50.10 8.77 -39.33
C VAL A 10 50.60 10.13 -38.83
N CYS A 11 50.57 10.38 -37.53
CA CYS A 11 51.11 11.61 -36.93
C CYS A 11 52.62 11.75 -37.16
N VAL A 12 53.36 10.65 -37.05
CA VAL A 12 54.81 10.64 -37.33
C VAL A 12 55.10 10.86 -38.82
N ALA A 13 54.32 10.27 -39.71
CA ALA A 13 54.46 10.50 -41.17
C ALA A 13 54.13 11.95 -41.57
N VAL A 14 53.08 12.55 -40.99
CA VAL A 14 52.74 13.97 -41.22
C VAL A 14 53.81 14.90 -40.64
N ALA A 15 54.31 14.62 -39.43
CA ALA A 15 55.40 15.38 -38.83
C ALA A 15 56.69 15.25 -39.63
N ALA A 16 57.01 14.06 -40.13
CA ALA A 16 58.19 13.85 -41.03
C ALA A 16 58.07 14.55 -42.37
N ALA A 17 56.83 14.57 -42.94
CA ALA A 17 56.55 15.34 -44.18
C ALA A 17 56.70 16.85 -43.95
N LEU A 18 56.22 17.38 -42.84
CA LEU A 18 56.35 18.79 -42.43
C LEU A 18 57.83 19.17 -42.19
N VAL A 19 58.58 18.28 -41.52
CA VAL A 19 60.05 18.49 -41.33
C VAL A 19 60.80 18.40 -42.64
N ALA A 20 60.46 17.48 -43.55
CA ALA A 20 61.04 17.40 -44.88
C ALA A 20 60.77 18.68 -45.73
N VAL A 21 59.53 19.20 -45.69
CA VAL A 21 59.17 20.48 -46.33
C VAL A 21 59.94 21.63 -45.67
N PHE A 22 60.11 21.66 -44.38
CA PHE A 22 60.90 22.66 -43.65
C PHE A 22 62.42 22.56 -43.99
N LEU A 23 62.97 21.36 -44.13
CA LEU A 23 64.35 21.15 -44.48
C LEU A 23 64.67 21.46 -45.98
N VAL A 24 63.73 21.24 -46.87
CA VAL A 24 63.89 21.56 -48.30
C VAL A 24 63.73 23.05 -48.58
N PHE A 25 62.81 23.72 -47.83
CA PHE A 25 62.54 25.15 -48.04
C PHE A 25 63.16 26.09 -47.02
N GLY A 26 63.69 25.56 -45.89
CA GLY A 26 64.32 26.35 -44.80
C GLY A 26 65.82 26.74 -45.08
N ARG A 27 66.37 26.42 -46.24
CA ARG A 27 67.74 26.75 -46.57
C ARG A 27 67.89 28.04 -47.39
N SER A 28 66.91 28.95 -47.40
CA SER A 28 67.09 30.32 -47.87
C SER A 28 66.98 31.25 -46.67
N GLU A 29 68.14 31.83 -46.32
CA GLU A 29 68.22 32.91 -45.32
C GLU A 29 67.37 34.09 -45.76
N THR A 30 66.20 34.28 -45.01
CA THR A 30 65.52 35.57 -45.07
C THR A 30 65.26 36.00 -43.61
N ASN A 31 66.06 37.06 -43.26
CA ASN A 31 65.89 37.83 -42.03
C ASN A 31 64.48 38.46 -42.02
N PHE A 32 63.60 37.94 -41.15
CA PHE A 32 62.33 38.62 -40.83
C PHE A 32 62.62 39.68 -39.77
N LYS A 33 62.67 40.96 -40.12
CA LYS A 33 62.55 42.11 -39.21
C LYS A 33 61.08 42.54 -39.21
N PHE A 34 60.41 42.43 -38.16
CA PHE A 34 59.18 43.14 -37.88
C PHE A 34 59.56 44.55 -37.47
N ASP A 35 59.17 45.55 -38.25
CA ASP A 35 59.28 46.96 -37.87
C ASP A 35 57.86 47.56 -37.79
N ILE A 36 57.54 48.00 -36.63
CA ILE A 36 56.30 48.71 -36.35
C ILE A 36 56.69 50.20 -36.15
N GLY A 37 56.36 51.01 -37.13
CA GLY A 37 56.12 52.46 -36.95
C GLY A 37 57.11 53.45 -37.49
N GLY A 38 56.61 54.38 -38.32
CA GLY A 38 56.97 55.77 -38.29
C GLY A 38 57.60 56.36 -39.55
N ASN A 39 56.75 57.01 -40.29
CA ASN A 39 56.90 58.25 -41.06
C ASN A 39 58.21 58.66 -41.71
N GLY A 40 58.11 58.87 -43.04
CA GLY A 40 58.66 60.02 -43.78
C GLY A 40 59.79 59.76 -44.77
N PRO A 41 59.88 60.57 -45.81
CA PRO A 41 60.26 60.15 -47.18
C PRO A 41 61.73 60.53 -47.57
N LYS A 42 62.28 59.83 -48.49
CA LYS A 42 63.03 60.36 -49.71
C LYS A 42 63.79 59.27 -50.51
N ALA A 43 63.39 59.23 -51.70
CA ALA A 43 64.04 59.15 -52.99
C ALA A 43 65.41 58.42 -53.18
N SER A 44 65.42 57.62 -54.12
CA SER A 44 66.16 57.42 -55.34
C SER A 44 66.85 56.09 -55.56
N GLY A 45 66.49 55.46 -56.62
CA GLY A 45 67.44 54.84 -57.57
C GLY A 45 67.75 53.35 -57.36
N GLY A 46 67.29 52.53 -58.27
CA GLY A 46 68.07 51.39 -58.66
C GLY A 46 67.45 50.01 -58.67
N SER A 47 67.03 49.60 -59.87
CA SER A 47 66.98 48.24 -60.45
C SER A 47 66.02 47.21 -59.83
N ASP A 48 64.95 46.96 -60.57
CA ASP A 48 64.13 45.80 -60.64
C ASP A 48 64.91 44.48 -60.71
N THR A 49 64.74 43.60 -59.79
CA THR A 49 64.84 42.12 -60.00
C THR A 49 64.57 41.31 -58.74
N SER A 50 63.72 41.70 -57.80
CA SER A 50 63.46 40.89 -56.61
C SER A 50 61.98 40.69 -56.19
N ALA A 51 61.01 41.05 -57.04
CA ALA A 51 59.60 41.00 -56.74
C ALA A 51 58.92 39.61 -57.06
N GLU A 52 59.48 38.85 -58.01
CA GLU A 52 58.86 37.60 -58.48
C GLU A 52 59.12 36.39 -57.58
N THR A 53 60.24 36.31 -56.87
CA THR A 53 60.60 35.19 -56.02
C THR A 53 59.87 35.19 -54.65
N THR A 54 59.41 36.33 -54.14
CA THR A 54 58.70 36.47 -52.86
C THR A 54 57.23 36.10 -52.98
N THR A 55 56.63 36.29 -54.16
CA THR A 55 55.22 35.93 -54.41
C THR A 55 55.03 34.41 -54.59
N GLN A 56 55.95 33.73 -55.23
CA GLN A 56 55.93 32.28 -55.42
C GLN A 56 56.10 31.54 -54.07
N GLY A 57 56.96 31.97 -53.16
CA GLY A 57 57.15 31.39 -51.85
C GLY A 57 55.89 31.51 -50.95
N ARG A 58 55.18 32.66 -51.07
CA ARG A 58 53.90 32.85 -50.31
C ARG A 58 52.79 32.00 -50.89
N LEU A 59 52.67 31.84 -52.16
CA LEU A 59 51.69 30.97 -52.83
C LEU A 59 51.93 29.49 -52.51
N VAL A 60 53.17 29.04 -52.50
CA VAL A 60 53.52 27.66 -52.11
C VAL A 60 53.25 27.42 -50.63
N GLY A 61 53.52 28.37 -49.74
CA GLY A 61 53.20 28.30 -48.33
C GLY A 61 51.70 28.23 -48.10
N GLN A 62 50.90 29.07 -48.76
CA GLN A 62 49.43 28.99 -48.67
C GLN A 62 48.87 27.66 -49.23
N ALA A 63 49.39 27.19 -50.35
CA ALA A 63 48.98 25.93 -50.94
C ALA A 63 49.30 24.72 -50.00
N ALA A 64 50.48 24.76 -49.34
CA ALA A 64 50.84 23.70 -48.34
C ALA A 64 49.97 23.74 -47.15
N VAL A 65 49.62 24.88 -46.57
CA VAL A 65 48.69 25.02 -45.44
C VAL A 65 47.27 24.58 -45.84
N SER A 66 46.79 25.05 -46.99
CA SER A 66 45.46 24.65 -47.49
C SER A 66 45.39 23.16 -47.82
N GLY A 67 46.46 22.62 -48.45
CA GLY A 67 46.59 21.17 -48.70
C GLY A 67 46.61 20.34 -47.43
N GLY A 68 47.32 20.84 -46.40
CA GLY A 68 47.35 20.20 -45.07
C GLY A 68 45.99 20.21 -44.42
N ILE A 69 45.24 21.32 -44.47
CA ILE A 69 43.87 21.37 -43.92
C ILE A 69 42.93 20.43 -44.69
N ILE A 70 43.02 20.43 -46.04
CA ILE A 70 42.22 19.51 -46.87
C ILE A 70 42.57 18.05 -46.57
N ALA A 71 43.84 17.70 -46.39
CA ALA A 71 44.25 16.33 -46.04
C ALA A 71 43.73 15.90 -44.67
N VAL A 72 43.75 16.80 -43.66
CA VAL A 72 43.14 16.52 -42.33
C VAL A 72 41.63 16.35 -42.45
N LEU A 73 40.94 17.18 -43.20
CA LEU A 73 39.50 17.08 -43.43
C LEU A 73 39.13 15.78 -44.18
N LEU A 74 39.90 15.44 -45.23
CA LEU A 74 39.70 14.16 -45.94
C LEU A 74 40.00 12.96 -45.06
N GLY A 75 41.05 13.02 -44.24
CA GLY A 75 41.34 11.98 -43.23
C GLY A 75 40.26 11.84 -42.19
N LYS A 76 39.70 12.94 -41.74
CA LYS A 76 38.55 12.94 -40.80
C LYS A 76 37.30 12.40 -41.48
N LEU A 77 37.01 12.83 -42.70
CA LEU A 77 35.89 12.33 -43.48
C LEU A 77 36.00 10.82 -43.75
N TRP A 78 37.19 10.35 -44.11
CA TRP A 78 37.50 8.94 -44.31
C TRP A 78 37.33 8.14 -43.00
N SER A 79 37.82 8.68 -41.88
CA SER A 79 37.62 8.08 -40.54
C SER A 79 36.13 7.99 -40.18
N MET A 80 35.34 9.02 -40.42
CA MET A 80 33.90 9.02 -40.13
C MET A 80 33.14 8.06 -41.05
N GLN A 81 33.51 7.94 -42.34
CA GLN A 81 32.79 7.11 -43.31
C GLN A 81 33.16 5.62 -43.29
N LEU A 82 34.39 5.26 -42.88
CA LEU A 82 34.87 3.89 -42.92
C LEU A 82 35.19 3.27 -41.56
N LEU A 83 35.69 4.06 -40.60
CA LEU A 83 36.05 3.53 -39.26
C LEU A 83 34.96 3.72 -38.21
N SER A 84 34.20 4.79 -38.31
CA SER A 84 33.12 5.12 -37.36
C SER A 84 31.73 5.09 -38.03
N SER A 85 31.62 4.54 -39.26
CA SER A 85 30.36 4.49 -40.02
C SER A 85 29.23 3.83 -39.21
N ASP A 86 29.51 2.68 -38.56
CA ASP A 86 28.52 1.94 -37.79
C ASP A 86 28.05 2.71 -36.54
N GLU A 87 28.94 3.49 -35.94
CA GLU A 87 28.63 4.31 -34.77
C GLU A 87 27.79 5.54 -35.17
N TYR A 88 28.13 6.21 -36.26
CA TYR A 88 27.34 7.33 -36.79
C TYR A 88 26.02 6.88 -37.40
N THR A 89 25.95 5.67 -37.97
CA THR A 89 24.70 5.08 -38.47
C THR A 89 23.79 4.76 -37.30
N LYS A 90 24.31 4.16 -36.22
CA LYS A 90 23.54 3.93 -34.98
C LYS A 90 23.06 5.22 -34.34
N GLN A 91 23.88 6.26 -34.29
CA GLN A 91 23.47 7.58 -33.80
C GLN A 91 22.40 8.22 -34.69
N ALA A 92 22.53 8.10 -36.01
CA ALA A 92 21.53 8.62 -36.95
C ALA A 92 20.22 7.84 -36.87
N GLU A 93 20.27 6.51 -36.69
CA GLU A 93 19.09 5.68 -36.44
C GLU A 93 18.46 6.02 -35.07
N SER A 94 19.26 6.16 -34.02
CA SER A 94 18.81 6.58 -32.70
C SER A 94 18.16 7.97 -32.69
N ASN A 95 18.62 8.89 -33.55
CA ASN A 95 18.01 10.20 -33.69
C ASN A 95 16.72 10.20 -34.54
N ARG A 96 16.50 9.14 -35.33
CA ARG A 96 15.32 8.99 -36.20
C ARG A 96 14.26 8.04 -35.64
N THR A 97 14.61 7.26 -34.59
CA THR A 97 13.70 6.27 -33.98
C THR A 97 13.48 6.61 -32.52
N ARG A 98 12.25 6.45 -32.07
CA ARG A 98 11.85 6.50 -30.65
C ARG A 98 11.20 5.18 -30.29
N THR A 99 11.51 4.68 -29.12
CA THR A 99 10.76 3.57 -28.53
C THR A 99 9.67 4.16 -27.64
N VAL A 100 8.43 3.88 -27.98
CA VAL A 100 7.25 4.26 -27.19
C VAL A 100 6.79 3.04 -26.43
N SER A 101 6.68 3.15 -25.11
CA SER A 101 6.14 2.09 -24.26
C SER A 101 4.61 2.03 -24.39
N ILE A 102 4.07 0.83 -24.61
CA ILE A 102 2.63 0.58 -24.65
C ILE A 102 2.26 -0.08 -23.33
N PRO A 103 1.49 0.60 -22.46
CA PRO A 103 1.12 0.03 -21.18
C PRO A 103 0.33 -1.27 -21.35
N ALA A 104 0.69 -2.29 -20.55
CA ALA A 104 -0.05 -3.55 -20.52
C ALA A 104 -1.34 -3.41 -19.70
N PRO A 105 -2.40 -4.14 -20.04
CA PRO A 105 -3.54 -4.29 -19.15
C PRO A 105 -3.12 -4.97 -17.85
N ARG A 106 -3.53 -4.40 -16.72
CA ARG A 106 -3.28 -4.95 -15.39
C ARG A 106 -4.16 -6.18 -15.14
N GLY A 107 -3.70 -7.18 -14.39
CA GLY A 107 -4.47 -8.33 -13.98
C GLY A 107 -5.73 -7.94 -13.19
N ARG A 108 -6.78 -8.74 -13.23
CA ARG A 108 -8.01 -8.51 -12.48
C ARG A 108 -7.86 -9.02 -11.06
N ILE A 109 -8.68 -8.46 -10.14
CA ILE A 109 -8.84 -8.97 -8.78
C ILE A 109 -10.25 -9.55 -8.68
N LEU A 110 -10.32 -10.83 -8.39
CA LEU A 110 -11.54 -11.62 -8.35
C LEU A 110 -11.83 -12.05 -6.92
N ASP A 111 -13.11 -12.21 -6.58
CA ASP A 111 -13.50 -12.88 -5.35
C ASP A 111 -13.27 -14.41 -5.44
N ARG A 112 -13.52 -15.11 -4.34
CA ARG A 112 -13.36 -16.59 -4.28
C ARG A 112 -14.22 -17.35 -5.27
N ASN A 113 -15.32 -16.75 -5.77
CA ASN A 113 -16.29 -17.31 -6.70
C ASN A 113 -16.04 -16.86 -8.14
N GLY A 114 -15.03 -16.02 -8.37
CA GLY A 114 -14.66 -15.48 -9.69
C GLY A 114 -15.40 -14.21 -10.08
N LYS A 115 -16.11 -13.54 -9.17
CA LYS A 115 -16.70 -12.22 -9.43
C LYS A 115 -15.59 -11.15 -9.49
N GLU A 116 -15.66 -10.25 -10.46
CA GLU A 116 -14.67 -9.22 -10.67
C GLU A 116 -14.85 -8.08 -9.66
N ILE A 117 -14.00 -8.03 -8.60
CA ILE A 117 -13.98 -6.91 -7.64
C ILE A 117 -13.27 -5.71 -8.24
N VAL A 118 -12.14 -5.96 -8.91
CA VAL A 118 -11.40 -4.93 -9.65
C VAL A 118 -11.11 -5.45 -11.04
N THR A 119 -11.44 -4.65 -12.05
CA THR A 119 -11.28 -4.99 -13.45
C THR A 119 -10.67 -3.84 -14.24
N ASN A 120 -10.60 -3.99 -15.53
CA ASN A 120 -10.14 -2.95 -16.44
C ASN A 120 -11.26 -2.58 -17.41
N ARG A 121 -11.35 -1.29 -17.72
CA ARG A 121 -12.24 -0.80 -18.76
C ARG A 121 -11.49 0.03 -19.78
N SER A 122 -11.97 0.04 -20.98
CA SER A 122 -11.48 0.93 -22.00
C SER A 122 -11.89 2.36 -21.72
N SER A 123 -10.96 3.29 -21.85
CA SER A 123 -11.15 4.72 -21.62
C SER A 123 -10.53 5.51 -22.77
N LEU A 124 -11.21 6.57 -23.18
CA LEU A 124 -10.70 7.53 -24.16
C LEU A 124 -9.91 8.60 -23.42
N THR A 125 -8.61 8.67 -23.71
CA THR A 125 -7.68 9.55 -23.04
C THR A 125 -7.17 10.60 -24.03
N VAL A 126 -7.24 11.88 -23.66
CA VAL A 126 -6.64 12.98 -24.42
C VAL A 126 -5.17 13.08 -24.05
N LEU A 127 -4.33 13.02 -25.07
CA LEU A 127 -2.89 13.13 -24.98
C LEU A 127 -2.42 14.42 -25.66
N ALA A 128 -1.38 15.04 -25.12
CA ALA A 128 -0.76 16.22 -25.72
C ALA A 128 0.76 16.04 -25.86
N GLU A 129 1.32 16.62 -26.89
CA GLU A 129 2.75 16.83 -27.05
C GLU A 129 3.24 17.97 -26.13
N ALA A 130 4.56 18.04 -25.90
CA ALA A 130 5.13 19.02 -24.96
C ALA A 130 4.96 20.48 -25.43
N ASP A 131 5.00 20.72 -26.70
CA ASP A 131 4.90 22.05 -27.36
C ASP A 131 3.50 22.67 -27.21
N VAL A 132 2.47 21.89 -26.96
CA VAL A 132 1.14 22.41 -26.60
C VAL A 132 1.19 23.34 -25.38
N ALA A 133 2.19 23.19 -24.49
CA ALA A 133 2.38 24.07 -23.33
C ALA A 133 2.69 25.52 -23.70
N ASP A 134 3.19 25.78 -24.91
CA ASP A 134 3.61 27.10 -25.39
C ASP A 134 2.45 27.90 -26.00
N ASP A 135 1.29 27.28 -26.28
CA ASP A 135 0.12 27.95 -26.83
C ASP A 135 -0.98 28.13 -25.78
N ASP A 136 -1.02 29.33 -25.17
CA ASP A 136 -2.03 29.66 -24.12
C ASP A 136 -3.47 29.68 -24.67
N ILE A 137 -3.66 29.89 -26.00
CA ILE A 137 -4.99 29.86 -26.62
C ILE A 137 -5.46 28.41 -26.73
N GLU A 138 -4.60 27.53 -27.24
CA GLU A 138 -4.88 26.10 -27.34
C GLU A 138 -5.16 25.50 -25.96
N LEU A 139 -4.33 25.80 -24.97
CA LEU A 139 -4.55 25.37 -23.56
C LEU A 139 -5.90 25.80 -23.02
N THR A 140 -6.34 27.03 -23.36
CA THR A 140 -7.67 27.53 -22.94
C THR A 140 -8.79 26.79 -23.64
N LEU A 141 -8.67 26.50 -24.93
CA LEU A 141 -9.67 25.77 -25.71
C LEU A 141 -9.79 24.33 -25.23
N ILE A 142 -8.64 23.65 -25.01
CA ILE A 142 -8.61 22.31 -24.45
C ILE A 142 -9.27 22.30 -23.06
N GLY A 143 -8.88 23.24 -22.19
CA GLY A 143 -9.44 23.36 -20.85
C GLY A 143 -10.96 23.52 -20.85
N ASN A 144 -11.50 24.37 -21.70
CA ASN A 144 -12.95 24.53 -21.87
C ASN A 144 -13.65 23.26 -22.38
N LEU A 145 -12.99 22.53 -23.28
CA LEU A 145 -13.53 21.31 -23.87
C LEU A 145 -13.61 20.15 -22.87
N ILE A 146 -12.58 20.00 -22.00
CA ILE A 146 -12.49 18.93 -21.01
C ILE A 146 -12.99 19.34 -19.61
N GLY A 147 -13.38 20.61 -19.43
CA GLY A 147 -13.86 21.12 -18.14
C GLY A 147 -12.75 21.37 -17.11
N MET A 148 -11.54 21.71 -17.55
CA MET A 148 -10.35 21.93 -16.70
C MET A 148 -9.79 23.34 -16.88
N PRO A 149 -9.33 24.03 -15.80
CA PRO A 149 -8.66 25.33 -15.96
C PRO A 149 -7.40 25.21 -16.83
N ALA A 150 -7.16 26.18 -17.74
CA ALA A 150 -6.03 26.21 -18.66
C ALA A 150 -4.67 26.02 -17.94
N LEU A 151 -4.49 26.63 -16.76
CA LEU A 151 -3.27 26.45 -15.96
C LEU A 151 -3.07 25.00 -15.47
N ALA A 152 -4.16 24.28 -15.18
CA ALA A 152 -4.10 22.88 -14.80
C ALA A 152 -3.75 21.99 -16.01
N VAL A 153 -4.28 22.32 -17.20
CA VAL A 153 -3.89 21.67 -18.46
C VAL A 153 -2.40 21.89 -18.70
N LYS A 154 -1.93 23.15 -18.61
CA LYS A 154 -0.52 23.51 -18.79
C LYS A 154 0.41 22.70 -17.89
N ARG A 155 0.11 22.60 -16.60
CA ARG A 155 0.91 21.80 -15.64
C ARG A 155 0.98 20.32 -16.03
N LYS A 156 -0.11 19.76 -16.56
CA LYS A 156 -0.12 18.37 -17.02
C LYS A 156 0.69 18.17 -18.31
N VAL A 157 0.71 19.16 -19.19
CA VAL A 157 1.51 19.13 -20.42
C VAL A 157 3.01 19.34 -20.11
N GLU A 158 3.34 20.21 -19.16
CA GLU A 158 4.70 20.44 -18.68
C GLU A 158 5.27 19.28 -17.85
N ASP A 159 4.42 18.37 -17.38
CA ASP A 159 4.85 17.21 -16.60
C ASP A 159 5.67 16.25 -17.48
N SER A 160 6.99 16.31 -17.31
CA SER A 160 7.95 15.47 -18.03
C SER A 160 8.27 14.16 -17.30
N SER A 161 7.53 13.79 -16.26
CA SER A 161 7.76 12.60 -15.44
C SER A 161 7.76 11.31 -16.26
N ALA A 162 6.93 11.21 -17.29
CA ALA A 162 6.88 10.07 -18.23
C ALA A 162 7.95 10.11 -19.35
N GLY A 163 8.89 11.06 -19.27
CA GLY A 163 9.93 11.27 -20.27
C GLY A 163 9.70 12.56 -21.07
N ALA A 164 10.79 13.27 -21.39
CA ALA A 164 10.73 14.60 -22.02
C ALA A 164 9.98 14.63 -23.37
N GLN A 165 9.88 13.50 -24.03
CA GLN A 165 9.27 13.37 -25.36
C GLN A 165 8.06 12.43 -25.42
N SER A 166 7.58 11.94 -24.27
CA SER A 166 6.37 11.13 -24.19
C SER A 166 5.13 11.99 -24.36
N LEU A 167 4.05 11.44 -24.92
CA LEU A 167 2.74 12.08 -24.92
C LEU A 167 2.21 12.20 -23.48
N ARG A 168 1.76 13.39 -23.09
CA ARG A 168 1.23 13.67 -21.75
C ARG A 168 -0.27 13.37 -21.70
N SER A 169 -0.69 12.61 -20.70
CA SER A 169 -2.11 12.37 -20.45
C SER A 169 -2.71 13.59 -19.76
N ILE A 170 -3.50 14.38 -20.49
CA ILE A 170 -4.14 15.60 -19.94
C ILE A 170 -5.52 15.35 -19.39
N ALA A 171 -6.31 14.47 -20.01
CA ALA A 171 -7.63 14.10 -19.51
C ALA A 171 -7.93 12.62 -19.80
N VAL A 172 -8.44 11.93 -18.80
CA VAL A 172 -8.84 10.54 -18.85
C VAL A 172 -10.37 10.46 -18.88
N ASP A 173 -10.90 9.43 -19.54
CA ASP A 173 -12.34 9.14 -19.54
C ASP A 173 -13.20 10.24 -20.18
N VAL A 174 -12.66 10.86 -21.22
CA VAL A 174 -13.36 11.90 -21.92
C VAL A 174 -14.56 11.37 -22.70
N SER A 175 -15.59 12.19 -22.82
CA SER A 175 -16.80 11.83 -23.55
C SER A 175 -16.56 11.68 -25.06
N ARG A 176 -17.35 10.84 -25.71
CA ARG A 176 -17.30 10.68 -27.17
C ARG A 176 -17.49 12.01 -27.91
N ARG A 177 -18.17 12.98 -27.30
CA ARG A 177 -18.34 14.33 -27.86
C ARG A 177 -17.01 15.08 -27.92
N VAL A 178 -16.19 15.01 -26.88
CA VAL A 178 -14.84 15.60 -26.85
C VAL A 178 -13.98 14.98 -27.94
N VAL A 179 -14.00 13.64 -28.03
CA VAL A 179 -13.24 12.90 -29.04
C VAL A 179 -13.63 13.30 -30.46
N ALA A 180 -14.94 13.36 -30.75
CA ALA A 180 -15.43 13.78 -32.06
C ALA A 180 -14.99 15.22 -32.39
N PHE A 181 -15.11 16.12 -31.40
CA PHE A 181 -14.73 17.52 -31.60
C PHE A 181 -13.23 17.70 -31.88
N LEU A 182 -12.36 17.02 -31.13
CA LEU A 182 -10.91 17.03 -31.37
C LEU A 182 -10.58 16.44 -32.75
N GLY A 183 -11.21 15.34 -33.12
CA GLY A 183 -11.01 14.67 -34.42
C GLY A 183 -11.50 15.48 -35.64
N GLU A 184 -12.54 16.31 -35.46
CA GLU A 184 -13.05 17.19 -36.50
C GLU A 184 -12.21 18.47 -36.68
N HIS A 185 -11.40 18.85 -35.69
CA HIS A 185 -10.66 20.12 -35.69
C HIS A 185 -9.15 19.94 -35.46
N PRO A 186 -8.43 19.04 -36.17
CA PRO A 186 -7.02 18.74 -35.92
C PRO A 186 -6.11 19.94 -36.15
N THR A 187 -6.52 20.90 -36.97
CA THR A 187 -5.73 22.13 -37.22
C THR A 187 -5.87 23.18 -36.11
N VAL A 188 -6.87 23.03 -35.23
CA VAL A 188 -7.08 23.92 -34.07
C VAL A 188 -6.37 23.36 -32.84
N PHE A 189 -6.12 22.03 -32.80
CA PHE A 189 -5.46 21.32 -31.73
C PHE A 189 -4.23 20.55 -32.24
N PRO A 190 -3.22 21.25 -32.75
CA PRO A 190 -2.00 20.60 -33.18
C PRO A 190 -1.27 19.98 -31.98
N GLY A 191 -0.73 18.76 -32.12
CA GLY A 191 -0.07 18.07 -31.02
C GLY A 191 -1.01 17.42 -30.00
N VAL A 192 -2.34 17.50 -30.20
CA VAL A 192 -3.33 16.82 -29.34
C VAL A 192 -3.89 15.60 -30.06
N SER A 193 -3.90 14.49 -29.37
CA SER A 193 -4.43 13.23 -29.88
C SER A 193 -5.34 12.56 -28.86
N VAL A 194 -6.15 11.60 -29.33
CA VAL A 194 -6.99 10.77 -28.43
C VAL A 194 -6.61 9.32 -28.64
N ASP A 195 -6.31 8.65 -27.54
CA ASP A 195 -5.96 7.24 -27.53
C ASP A 195 -6.91 6.44 -26.64
N GLN A 196 -7.13 5.18 -27.00
CA GLN A 196 -7.92 4.25 -26.24
C GLN A 196 -7.01 3.51 -25.26
N ARG A 197 -7.07 3.90 -23.99
CA ARG A 197 -6.24 3.30 -22.94
C ARG A 197 -7.07 2.45 -21.98
N THR A 198 -6.41 1.49 -21.38
CA THR A 198 -7.00 0.69 -20.31
C THR A 198 -6.92 1.45 -19.00
N GLN A 199 -8.06 1.60 -18.33
CA GLN A 199 -8.17 2.22 -17.01
C GLN A 199 -8.66 1.22 -15.98
N ARG A 200 -8.15 1.35 -14.76
CA ARG A 200 -8.61 0.54 -13.63
C ARG A 200 -10.07 0.86 -13.30
N SER A 201 -10.84 -0.16 -12.96
CA SER A 201 -12.28 -0.03 -12.68
C SER A 201 -12.65 -0.82 -11.42
N TYR A 202 -13.44 -0.19 -10.57
CA TYR A 202 -13.93 -0.73 -9.30
C TYR A 202 -15.45 -0.82 -9.36
N PRO A 203 -16.03 -1.89 -9.91
CA PRO A 203 -17.46 -1.98 -10.20
C PRO A 203 -18.37 -1.86 -8.98
N TYR A 204 -17.85 -2.24 -7.80
CA TYR A 204 -18.58 -2.19 -6.54
C TYR A 204 -18.33 -0.90 -5.72
N GLY A 205 -17.62 0.08 -6.29
CA GLY A 205 -17.36 1.36 -5.62
C GLY A 205 -16.50 1.21 -4.37
N THR A 206 -17.09 1.44 -3.19
CA THR A 206 -16.39 1.40 -1.90
C THR A 206 -16.17 0.01 -1.34
N LEU A 207 -16.80 -1.02 -1.91
CA LEU A 207 -16.78 -2.38 -1.37
C LEU A 207 -15.36 -2.94 -1.36
N ALA A 208 -14.94 -3.48 -0.22
CA ALA A 208 -13.62 -4.05 0.03
C ALA A 208 -12.44 -3.09 -0.26
N ALA A 209 -12.67 -1.76 -0.25
CA ALA A 209 -11.68 -0.76 -0.62
C ALA A 209 -10.35 -0.92 0.13
N HIS A 210 -10.39 -1.19 1.43
CA HIS A 210 -9.20 -1.36 2.27
C HIS A 210 -8.43 -2.66 1.97
N VAL A 211 -9.10 -3.69 1.45
CA VAL A 211 -8.46 -4.93 1.05
C VAL A 211 -7.89 -4.81 -0.35
N VAL A 212 -8.70 -4.39 -1.33
CA VAL A 212 -8.22 -4.30 -2.72
C VAL A 212 -7.20 -3.17 -2.90
N GLY A 213 -7.37 -2.06 -2.20
CA GLY A 213 -6.51 -0.90 -2.31
C GLY A 213 -6.78 -0.08 -3.58
N TYR A 214 -5.80 0.71 -3.99
CA TYR A 214 -5.89 1.56 -5.17
C TYR A 214 -4.54 1.64 -5.89
N THR A 215 -4.59 2.10 -7.13
CA THR A 215 -3.42 2.38 -7.97
C THR A 215 -3.16 3.86 -8.06
N GLY A 216 -1.91 4.24 -8.19
CA GLY A 216 -1.47 5.63 -8.36
C GLY A 216 -0.18 5.72 -9.16
N THR A 217 0.28 6.93 -9.43
CA THR A 217 1.57 7.15 -10.08
C THR A 217 2.72 6.66 -9.19
N VAL A 218 3.71 6.03 -9.79
CA VAL A 218 4.93 5.57 -9.11
C VAL A 218 5.59 6.72 -8.34
N THR A 219 5.97 6.46 -7.09
CA THR A 219 6.66 7.45 -6.23
C THR A 219 8.17 7.45 -6.45
N SER A 220 8.85 8.51 -6.02
CA SER A 220 10.32 8.59 -6.08
C SER A 220 11.00 7.45 -5.31
N ASP A 221 10.42 7.02 -4.19
CA ASP A 221 10.96 5.92 -3.39
C ASP A 221 10.81 4.58 -4.10
N GLN A 222 9.68 4.35 -4.77
CA GLN A 222 9.45 3.16 -5.59
C GLN A 222 10.39 3.12 -6.80
N LEU A 223 10.66 4.26 -7.46
CA LEU A 223 11.63 4.36 -8.55
C LEU A 223 13.05 4.02 -8.08
N ASN A 224 13.46 4.54 -6.92
CA ASN A 224 14.80 4.32 -6.36
C ASN A 224 14.98 2.89 -5.82
N SER A 225 13.90 2.24 -5.36
CA SER A 225 13.97 0.85 -4.86
C SER A 225 14.20 -0.18 -5.98
N THR A 226 13.92 0.18 -7.23
CA THR A 226 14.12 -0.70 -8.41
C THR A 226 15.54 -0.70 -8.96
N ASP A 227 16.44 0.14 -8.42
CA ASP A 227 17.88 0.10 -8.76
C ASP A 227 18.65 -1.06 -8.11
N SER A 228 17.97 -1.91 -7.33
CA SER A 228 18.58 -3.11 -6.74
C SER A 228 18.82 -4.18 -7.82
N SER A 229 19.99 -4.81 -7.74
CA SER A 229 20.54 -5.81 -8.68
C SER A 229 19.82 -7.16 -8.69
N ASP A 230 18.57 -7.25 -8.25
CA ASP A 230 17.77 -8.48 -8.29
C ASP A 230 17.24 -8.71 -9.72
N GLU A 231 17.65 -9.82 -10.33
CA GLU A 231 17.25 -10.24 -11.70
C GLU A 231 15.72 -10.44 -11.88
N GLY A 232 14.89 -10.25 -10.87
CA GLY A 232 13.45 -10.38 -10.89
C GLY A 232 12.67 -9.11 -10.49
N ALA A 233 13.36 -8.04 -10.13
CA ALA A 233 12.69 -6.80 -9.71
C ALA A 233 11.97 -6.12 -10.89
N VAL A 234 10.72 -5.75 -10.67
CA VAL A 234 9.94 -4.98 -11.64
C VAL A 234 10.58 -3.60 -11.80
N LYS A 235 10.98 -3.25 -13.00
CA LYS A 235 11.54 -1.91 -13.30
C LYS A 235 10.40 -0.96 -13.63
N TYR A 236 10.30 0.10 -12.84
CA TYR A 236 9.34 1.17 -13.10
C TYR A 236 9.98 2.30 -13.89
N SER A 237 9.18 2.91 -14.73
CA SER A 237 9.48 4.18 -15.37
C SER A 237 8.70 5.29 -14.70
N SER A 238 9.26 6.51 -14.74
CA SER A 238 8.52 7.68 -14.25
C SER A 238 7.17 7.79 -15.00
N GLY A 239 6.09 8.01 -14.26
CA GLY A 239 4.74 8.07 -14.80
C GLY A 239 3.98 6.72 -14.88
N ASP A 240 4.63 5.60 -14.55
CA ASP A 240 3.93 4.32 -14.47
C ASP A 240 2.85 4.34 -13.37
N THR A 241 1.80 3.57 -13.61
CA THR A 241 0.74 3.35 -12.62
C THR A 241 0.99 2.05 -11.89
N VAL A 242 1.15 2.14 -10.57
CA VAL A 242 1.48 1.02 -9.69
C VAL A 242 0.49 0.92 -8.53
N GLY A 243 0.44 -0.21 -7.85
CA GLY A 243 -0.32 -0.37 -6.63
C GLY A 243 0.24 0.49 -5.50
N GLN A 244 -0.65 1.15 -4.74
CA GLN A 244 -0.27 2.04 -3.63
C GLN A 244 -0.72 1.52 -2.27
N SER A 245 -1.70 0.63 -2.24
CA SER A 245 -2.22 0.04 -1.00
C SER A 245 -2.90 -1.31 -1.27
N GLY A 246 -3.19 -2.06 -0.21
CA GLY A 246 -3.93 -3.30 -0.26
C GLY A 246 -3.34 -4.36 -1.20
N VAL A 247 -4.21 -5.17 -1.80
CA VAL A 247 -3.86 -6.23 -2.77
C VAL A 247 -3.17 -5.65 -4.01
N GLU A 248 -3.57 -4.45 -4.45
CA GLU A 248 -2.93 -3.76 -5.57
C GLU A 248 -1.42 -3.55 -5.33
N LEU A 249 -1.02 -3.18 -4.10
CA LEU A 249 0.38 -3.02 -3.73
C LEU A 249 1.05 -4.37 -3.45
N GLN A 250 0.42 -5.22 -2.65
CA GLN A 250 1.00 -6.49 -2.20
C GLN A 250 1.31 -7.43 -3.36
N TYR A 251 0.44 -7.46 -4.37
CA TYR A 251 0.56 -8.33 -5.54
C TYR A 251 0.90 -7.56 -6.81
N GLU A 252 1.57 -6.40 -6.67
CA GLU A 252 2.00 -5.55 -7.79
C GLU A 252 2.76 -6.35 -8.85
N SER A 253 3.76 -7.14 -8.45
CA SER A 253 4.59 -7.94 -9.36
C SER A 253 3.81 -8.97 -10.18
N VAL A 254 2.64 -9.37 -9.71
CA VAL A 254 1.75 -10.34 -10.35
C VAL A 254 0.70 -9.63 -11.21
N LEU A 255 0.12 -8.56 -10.67
CA LEU A 255 -0.94 -7.77 -11.30
C LEU A 255 -0.41 -6.91 -12.44
N GLN A 256 0.80 -6.38 -12.34
CA GLN A 256 1.41 -5.58 -13.39
C GLN A 256 1.71 -6.47 -14.60
N GLY A 257 1.27 -6.04 -15.79
CA GLY A 257 1.64 -6.69 -17.04
C GLY A 257 3.03 -6.29 -17.49
N VAL A 258 3.48 -6.88 -18.56
CA VAL A 258 4.72 -6.49 -19.25
C VAL A 258 4.36 -5.52 -20.36
N ALA A 259 4.84 -4.29 -20.27
CA ALA A 259 4.61 -3.27 -21.29
C ALA A 259 5.12 -3.76 -22.67
N GLY A 260 4.40 -3.40 -23.70
CA GLY A 260 4.84 -3.54 -25.07
C GLY A 260 5.76 -2.40 -25.48
N GLU A 261 6.45 -2.56 -26.58
CA GLU A 261 7.32 -1.54 -27.17
C GLU A 261 6.97 -1.31 -28.63
N GLN A 262 6.81 -0.07 -29.01
CA GLN A 262 6.65 0.33 -30.41
C GLN A 262 7.76 1.27 -30.82
N THR A 263 8.49 0.91 -31.86
CA THR A 263 9.49 1.80 -32.46
C THR A 263 8.80 2.69 -33.50
N VAL A 264 8.91 3.99 -33.32
CA VAL A 264 8.39 5.00 -34.23
C VAL A 264 9.54 5.75 -34.90
N TYR A 265 9.40 6.03 -36.21
CA TYR A 265 10.30 6.90 -36.93
C TYR A 265 9.81 8.33 -36.82
N VAL A 266 10.73 9.24 -36.50
CA VAL A 266 10.43 10.67 -36.38
C VAL A 266 11.31 11.51 -37.33
N ASP A 267 10.81 12.66 -37.76
CA ASP A 267 11.59 13.66 -38.49
C ASP A 267 12.48 14.49 -37.55
N ALA A 268 13.16 15.48 -38.08
CA ALA A 268 14.02 16.37 -37.29
C ALA A 268 13.25 17.28 -36.33
N ASP A 269 11.97 17.49 -36.56
CA ASP A 269 11.07 18.30 -35.76
C ASP A 269 10.32 17.44 -34.74
N GLY A 270 10.48 16.09 -34.80
CA GLY A 270 9.89 15.15 -33.87
C GLY A 270 8.55 14.54 -34.30
N ASN A 271 8.05 14.89 -35.49
CA ASN A 271 6.79 14.34 -36.02
C ASN A 271 6.94 12.87 -36.40
N VAL A 272 5.94 12.05 -36.10
CA VAL A 272 5.93 10.62 -36.43
C VAL A 272 5.77 10.45 -37.95
N LEU A 273 6.77 9.81 -38.56
CA LEU A 273 6.79 9.49 -40.01
C LEU A 273 6.24 8.09 -40.30
N ASP A 274 6.58 7.11 -39.46
CA ASP A 274 6.21 5.72 -39.66
C ASP A 274 6.37 4.90 -38.38
N TYR A 275 5.71 3.72 -38.31
CA TYR A 275 5.80 2.76 -37.22
C TYR A 275 6.56 1.53 -37.71
N SER A 276 7.57 1.06 -36.94
CA SER A 276 8.39 -0.07 -37.33
C SER A 276 8.00 -1.35 -36.60
N THR A 277 8.56 -1.57 -35.42
CA THR A 277 8.42 -2.82 -34.70
C THR A 277 7.42 -2.67 -33.58
N LEU A 278 6.48 -3.61 -33.47
CA LEU A 278 5.55 -3.71 -32.34
C LEU A 278 5.88 -4.97 -31.52
N VAL A 279 6.21 -4.78 -30.25
CA VAL A 279 6.20 -5.85 -29.25
C VAL A 279 4.88 -5.71 -28.49
N GLU A 280 4.00 -6.71 -28.62
CA GLU A 280 2.69 -6.68 -27.98
C GLU A 280 2.80 -6.68 -26.45
N PRO A 281 2.03 -5.83 -25.75
CA PRO A 281 1.98 -5.87 -24.30
C PRO A 281 1.36 -7.18 -23.80
N ARG A 282 1.86 -7.68 -22.69
CA ARG A 282 1.32 -8.88 -22.03
C ARG A 282 0.61 -8.50 -20.75
N SER A 283 -0.67 -8.81 -20.65
CA SER A 283 -1.49 -8.55 -19.48
C SER A 283 -0.91 -9.20 -18.22
N GLY A 284 -1.09 -8.57 -17.07
CA GLY A 284 -0.82 -9.15 -15.78
C GLY A 284 -1.71 -10.34 -15.46
N SER A 285 -1.32 -11.15 -14.50
CA SER A 285 -2.08 -12.30 -14.02
C SER A 285 -3.24 -11.87 -13.11
N ASP A 286 -4.33 -12.62 -13.12
CA ASP A 286 -5.48 -12.38 -12.25
C ASP A 286 -5.21 -12.91 -10.84
N VAL A 287 -5.52 -12.11 -9.82
CA VAL A 287 -5.46 -12.48 -8.41
C VAL A 287 -6.86 -12.88 -7.95
N VAL A 288 -7.02 -14.12 -7.48
CA VAL A 288 -8.26 -14.61 -6.89
C VAL A 288 -8.12 -14.52 -5.38
N LEU A 289 -9.04 -13.80 -4.75
CA LEU A 289 -9.05 -13.60 -3.30
C LEU A 289 -9.85 -14.72 -2.59
N THR A 290 -9.61 -14.84 -1.29
CA THR A 290 -10.42 -15.65 -0.37
C THR A 290 -11.73 -14.98 0.02
N LEU A 291 -11.84 -13.65 -0.22
CA LEU A 291 -13.05 -12.88 0.07
C LEU A 291 -14.25 -13.39 -0.73
N ASP A 292 -15.41 -13.36 -0.06
CA ASP A 292 -16.72 -13.53 -0.69
C ASP A 292 -17.41 -12.17 -0.76
N VAL A 293 -17.70 -11.70 -1.97
CA VAL A 293 -18.30 -10.36 -2.21
C VAL A 293 -19.65 -10.20 -1.50
N ASP A 294 -20.46 -11.25 -1.40
CA ASP A 294 -21.78 -11.15 -0.78
C ASP A 294 -21.66 -11.06 0.74
N ILE A 295 -20.71 -11.79 1.36
CA ILE A 295 -20.42 -11.72 2.80
C ILE A 295 -19.74 -10.38 3.14
N GLN A 296 -18.80 -9.94 2.31
CA GLN A 296 -18.14 -8.63 2.45
C GLN A 296 -19.17 -7.49 2.44
N LYS A 297 -20.12 -7.55 1.52
CA LYS A 297 -21.19 -6.57 1.42
C LYS A 297 -22.06 -6.57 2.68
N ALA A 298 -22.43 -7.74 3.18
CA ALA A 298 -23.21 -7.86 4.42
C ALA A 298 -22.45 -7.26 5.61
N ALA A 299 -21.13 -7.46 5.70
CA ALA A 299 -20.30 -6.90 6.76
C ALA A 299 -20.26 -5.36 6.70
N GLU A 300 -20.04 -4.77 5.53
CA GLU A 300 -20.00 -3.31 5.36
C GLU A 300 -21.38 -2.66 5.62
N GLU A 301 -22.44 -3.26 5.10
CA GLU A 301 -23.82 -2.78 5.34
C GLU A 301 -24.22 -2.86 6.82
N SER A 302 -23.82 -3.93 7.51
CA SER A 302 -24.08 -4.08 8.95
C SER A 302 -23.31 -3.04 9.76
N ILE A 303 -22.03 -2.80 9.44
CA ILE A 303 -21.24 -1.74 10.09
C ILE A 303 -21.96 -0.39 9.97
N VAL A 304 -22.40 -0.01 8.77
CA VAL A 304 -23.10 1.26 8.55
C VAL A 304 -24.37 1.34 9.38
N LYS A 305 -25.20 0.30 9.38
CA LYS A 305 -26.44 0.24 10.17
C LYS A 305 -26.17 0.41 11.66
N VAL A 306 -25.16 -0.28 12.20
CA VAL A 306 -24.80 -0.22 13.61
C VAL A 306 -24.25 1.16 13.97
N VAL A 307 -23.37 1.73 13.17
CA VAL A 307 -22.85 3.10 13.36
C VAL A 307 -23.99 4.12 13.38
N GLU A 308 -24.92 4.03 12.43
CA GLU A 308 -26.10 4.92 12.39
C GLU A 308 -26.98 4.73 13.63
N TYR A 309 -27.23 3.49 14.05
CA TYR A 309 -27.99 3.19 15.25
C TYR A 309 -27.34 3.78 16.51
N GLN A 310 -26.02 3.61 16.69
CA GLN A 310 -25.30 4.16 17.84
C GLN A 310 -25.38 5.71 17.86
N ARG A 311 -25.27 6.35 16.70
CA ARG A 311 -25.45 7.81 16.57
C ARG A 311 -26.87 8.26 16.91
N GLN A 312 -27.90 7.49 16.54
CA GLN A 312 -29.30 7.79 16.90
C GLN A 312 -29.56 7.74 18.41
N ILE A 313 -28.84 6.86 19.13
CA ILE A 313 -28.95 6.77 20.60
C ILE A 313 -27.97 7.69 21.35
N GLY A 314 -27.20 8.54 20.62
CA GLY A 314 -26.43 9.63 21.20
C GLY A 314 -24.92 9.40 21.34
N TYR A 315 -24.36 8.35 20.72
CA TYR A 315 -22.92 8.07 20.71
C TYR A 315 -22.26 8.56 19.41
N SER A 316 -20.96 8.81 19.45
CA SER A 316 -20.23 9.38 18.30
C SER A 316 -20.03 8.36 17.18
N ALA A 317 -19.78 7.11 17.51
CA ALA A 317 -19.59 5.98 16.59
C ALA A 317 -18.74 6.33 15.36
N THR A 318 -17.48 6.68 15.59
CA THR A 318 -16.63 7.30 14.57
C THR A 318 -15.93 6.29 13.68
N GLY A 319 -15.63 5.09 14.18
CA GLY A 319 -14.90 4.05 13.46
C GLY A 319 -15.43 2.65 13.77
N ALA A 320 -15.22 1.72 12.84
CA ALA A 320 -15.56 0.33 13.05
C ALA A 320 -14.74 -0.59 12.14
N CYS A 321 -14.56 -1.84 12.53
CA CYS A 321 -14.11 -2.88 11.61
C CYS A 321 -14.72 -4.24 11.97
N ALA A 322 -14.70 -5.13 10.98
CA ALA A 322 -15.11 -6.52 11.15
C ALA A 322 -14.23 -7.43 10.27
N VAL A 323 -13.96 -8.62 10.81
CA VAL A 323 -13.18 -9.66 10.13
C VAL A 323 -13.89 -10.99 10.31
N ALA A 324 -13.99 -11.76 9.23
CA ALA A 324 -14.43 -13.14 9.23
C ALA A 324 -13.39 -14.02 8.56
N ILE A 325 -12.92 -15.06 9.26
CA ILE A 325 -11.96 -16.03 8.72
C ILE A 325 -12.51 -17.46 8.75
N ASP A 326 -12.07 -18.30 7.83
CA ASP A 326 -12.14 -19.76 8.00
C ASP A 326 -10.95 -20.18 8.87
N CYS A 327 -11.22 -20.48 10.13
CA CYS A 327 -10.18 -20.80 11.12
C CYS A 327 -9.45 -22.11 10.81
N THR A 328 -9.96 -22.95 9.92
CA THR A 328 -9.36 -24.25 9.58
C THR A 328 -8.21 -24.12 8.56
N ASN A 329 -8.08 -22.95 7.91
CA ASN A 329 -7.07 -22.74 6.89
C ASN A 329 -6.54 -21.29 6.81
N GLY A 330 -7.09 -20.32 7.56
CA GLY A 330 -6.68 -18.92 7.57
C GLY A 330 -7.26 -18.05 6.46
N GLU A 331 -8.16 -18.56 5.61
CA GLU A 331 -8.80 -17.76 4.56
C GLU A 331 -9.62 -16.61 5.15
N VAL A 332 -9.33 -15.37 4.78
CA VAL A 332 -10.15 -14.20 5.12
C VAL A 332 -11.37 -14.18 4.19
N ILE A 333 -12.57 -14.39 4.76
CA ILE A 333 -13.82 -14.44 4.01
C ILE A 333 -14.40 -13.04 3.80
N ALA A 334 -14.26 -12.17 4.80
CA ALA A 334 -14.61 -10.76 4.75
C ALA A 334 -13.70 -9.95 5.67
N MET A 335 -13.38 -8.73 5.27
CA MET A 335 -12.65 -7.75 6.07
C MET A 335 -13.16 -6.36 5.72
N ALA A 336 -13.90 -5.75 6.62
CA ALA A 336 -14.52 -4.46 6.46
C ALA A 336 -13.93 -3.42 7.43
N SER A 337 -13.83 -2.18 7.00
CA SER A 337 -13.37 -1.04 7.80
C SER A 337 -14.19 0.20 7.49
N TYR A 338 -14.53 0.98 8.50
CA TYR A 338 -15.31 2.21 8.42
C TYR A 338 -14.61 3.35 9.19
N PRO A 339 -14.61 4.59 8.68
CA PRO A 339 -15.13 5.01 7.38
C PRO A 339 -14.39 4.37 6.21
N THR A 340 -15.04 4.32 5.05
CA THR A 340 -14.47 3.78 3.82
C THR A 340 -14.27 4.88 2.77
N TYR A 341 -13.64 4.53 1.66
CA TYR A 341 -13.38 5.43 0.53
C TYR A 341 -13.68 4.72 -0.79
N ASN A 342 -13.81 5.50 -1.86
CA ASN A 342 -13.97 4.95 -3.21
C ASN A 342 -12.62 4.93 -3.94
N PRO A 343 -12.03 3.76 -4.23
CA PRO A 343 -10.74 3.67 -4.93
C PRO A 343 -10.74 4.30 -6.33
N SER A 344 -11.92 4.47 -6.95
CA SER A 344 -12.03 5.09 -8.27
C SER A 344 -11.54 6.54 -8.33
N ILE A 345 -11.50 7.26 -7.20
CA ILE A 345 -11.04 8.66 -7.15
C ILE A 345 -9.54 8.80 -7.43
N PHE A 346 -8.78 7.72 -7.29
CA PHE A 346 -7.34 7.71 -7.57
C PHE A 346 -7.01 7.44 -9.04
N VAL A 347 -7.99 6.97 -9.82
CA VAL A 347 -7.79 6.64 -11.24
C VAL A 347 -7.55 7.89 -12.07
N GLY A 348 -6.38 7.99 -12.68
CA GLY A 348 -5.95 9.17 -13.44
C GLY A 348 -5.42 10.33 -12.59
N GLY A 349 -5.20 10.09 -11.30
CA GLY A 349 -4.69 11.05 -10.31
C GLY A 349 -5.78 11.61 -9.41
N ILE A 350 -5.44 11.88 -8.16
CA ILE A 350 -6.35 12.45 -7.15
C ILE A 350 -6.18 13.97 -7.08
N SER A 351 -7.27 14.71 -6.86
CA SER A 351 -7.19 16.15 -6.59
C SER A 351 -6.62 16.42 -5.19
N THR A 352 -5.94 17.57 -5.00
CA THR A 352 -5.43 17.97 -3.68
C THR A 352 -6.55 18.06 -2.66
N SER A 353 -7.73 18.59 -3.05
CA SER A 353 -8.87 18.71 -2.14
C SER A 353 -9.43 17.37 -1.68
N ASP A 354 -9.50 16.38 -2.59
CA ASP A 354 -9.96 15.02 -2.24
C ASP A 354 -8.94 14.33 -1.34
N TRP A 355 -7.64 14.49 -1.65
CA TRP A 355 -6.57 13.96 -0.83
C TRP A 355 -6.58 14.54 0.58
N ASP A 356 -6.68 15.88 0.71
CA ASP A 356 -6.74 16.57 2.00
C ASP A 356 -7.97 16.12 2.81
N SER A 357 -9.11 15.93 2.15
CA SER A 357 -10.33 15.44 2.80
C SER A 357 -10.18 14.02 3.34
N LEU A 358 -9.48 13.13 2.62
CA LEU A 358 -9.22 11.75 3.05
C LEU A 358 -8.21 11.65 4.21
N GLN A 359 -7.37 12.67 4.39
CA GLN A 359 -6.38 12.71 5.47
C GLN A 359 -6.82 13.54 6.68
N SER A 360 -7.98 14.19 6.60
CA SER A 360 -8.44 15.04 7.69
C SER A 360 -8.84 14.23 8.93
N GLU A 361 -8.58 14.76 10.10
CA GLU A 361 -9.05 14.19 11.38
C GLU A 361 -10.59 14.13 11.42
N ASP A 362 -11.26 15.11 10.84
CA ASP A 362 -12.72 15.18 10.76
C ASP A 362 -13.31 14.02 9.93
N ALA A 363 -12.59 13.53 8.92
CA ALA A 363 -12.98 12.35 8.15
C ALA A 363 -12.67 11.03 8.88
N ASN A 364 -11.97 11.08 10.01
CA ASN A 364 -11.55 9.93 10.79
C ASN A 364 -10.78 8.88 9.97
N TYR A 365 -9.79 9.34 9.19
CA TYR A 365 -8.81 8.51 8.48
C TYR A 365 -9.43 7.39 7.61
N PRO A 366 -10.22 7.73 6.56
CA PRO A 366 -10.90 6.73 5.73
C PRO A 366 -9.97 5.74 5.00
N LEU A 367 -8.69 6.09 4.82
CA LEU A 367 -7.69 5.22 4.18
C LEU A 367 -7.13 4.13 5.11
N MET A 368 -7.37 4.25 6.43
CA MET A 368 -6.86 3.30 7.40
C MET A 368 -7.65 1.99 7.35
N ASN A 369 -6.98 0.87 7.12
CA ASN A 369 -7.56 -0.45 7.35
C ASN A 369 -7.58 -0.78 8.84
N ARG A 370 -8.68 -0.45 9.52
CA ARG A 370 -8.80 -0.62 10.98
C ARG A 370 -8.71 -2.07 11.44
N ALA A 371 -8.98 -3.02 10.57
CA ALA A 371 -8.92 -4.43 10.92
C ALA A 371 -7.51 -4.90 11.27
N ILE A 372 -6.48 -4.32 10.61
CA ILE A 372 -5.07 -4.71 10.77
C ILE A 372 -4.18 -3.58 11.28
N SER A 373 -4.65 -2.32 11.21
CA SER A 373 -3.86 -1.15 11.62
C SER A 373 -4.50 -0.38 12.80
N GLY A 374 -5.77 -0.60 13.10
CA GLY A 374 -6.45 -0.01 14.26
C GLY A 374 -6.03 -0.72 15.55
N GLN A 375 -5.52 0.03 16.51
CA GLN A 375 -5.08 -0.49 17.81
C GLN A 375 -6.00 0.02 18.92
N TYR A 376 -6.62 -0.91 19.63
CA TYR A 376 -7.60 -0.61 20.67
C TYR A 376 -7.37 -1.48 21.90
N PRO A 377 -7.73 -1.03 23.10
CA PRO A 377 -7.83 -1.93 24.25
C PRO A 377 -8.90 -3.00 23.97
N SER A 378 -8.61 -4.24 24.33
CA SER A 378 -9.50 -5.38 24.02
C SER A 378 -10.74 -5.45 24.89
N GLY A 379 -10.70 -4.87 26.08
CA GLY A 379 -11.75 -5.07 27.07
C GLY A 379 -11.98 -6.55 27.36
N SER A 380 -13.19 -6.87 27.78
CA SER A 380 -13.56 -8.19 28.28
C SER A 380 -13.41 -9.36 27.30
N ILE A 381 -13.14 -9.14 26.01
CA ILE A 381 -12.86 -10.26 25.09
C ILE A 381 -11.54 -10.98 25.44
N ILE A 382 -10.61 -10.33 26.16
CA ILE A 382 -9.37 -10.95 26.64
C ILE A 382 -9.61 -12.02 27.74
N LYS A 383 -10.74 -11.96 28.43
CA LYS A 383 -11.03 -12.80 29.62
C LYS A 383 -10.96 -14.30 29.33
N SER A 384 -11.23 -14.71 28.10
CA SER A 384 -11.02 -16.08 27.64
C SER A 384 -9.54 -16.49 27.75
N LEU A 385 -8.62 -15.66 27.30
CA LEU A 385 -7.17 -15.91 27.40
C LEU A 385 -6.68 -15.76 28.84
N THR A 386 -7.20 -14.80 29.61
CA THR A 386 -6.89 -14.65 31.04
C THR A 386 -7.32 -15.89 31.84
N THR A 387 -8.45 -16.51 31.45
CA THR A 387 -8.89 -17.78 32.09
C THR A 387 -7.90 -18.91 31.77
N LEU A 388 -7.48 -19.05 30.50
CA LEU A 388 -6.48 -20.04 30.12
C LEU A 388 -5.16 -19.83 30.87
N ALA A 389 -4.70 -18.58 30.95
CA ALA A 389 -3.51 -18.24 31.75
C ALA A 389 -3.68 -18.68 33.23
N ALA A 390 -4.81 -18.33 33.85
CA ALA A 390 -5.05 -18.66 35.26
C ALA A 390 -5.04 -20.18 35.53
N LEU A 391 -5.59 -20.98 34.62
CA LEU A 391 -5.59 -22.43 34.71
C LEU A 391 -4.20 -23.02 34.45
N SER A 392 -3.54 -22.60 33.41
CA SER A 392 -2.23 -23.14 32.98
C SER A 392 -1.09 -22.85 33.98
N TYR A 393 -1.15 -21.70 34.64
CA TYR A 393 -0.17 -21.32 35.68
C TYR A 393 -0.65 -21.65 37.11
N GLY A 394 -1.81 -22.27 37.27
CA GLY A 394 -2.30 -22.72 38.59
C GLY A 394 -2.75 -21.57 39.51
N ILE A 395 -3.00 -20.39 38.97
CA ILE A 395 -3.57 -19.26 39.74
C ILE A 395 -5.02 -19.54 40.11
N ALA A 396 -5.72 -20.30 39.26
CA ALA A 396 -7.08 -20.81 39.55
C ALA A 396 -7.22 -22.27 39.11
N THR A 397 -8.26 -22.90 39.56
CA THR A 397 -8.69 -24.24 39.13
C THR A 397 -10.14 -24.18 38.66
N ALA A 398 -10.63 -25.23 38.00
CA ALA A 398 -12.04 -25.33 37.58
C ALA A 398 -13.05 -25.16 38.73
N SER A 399 -12.63 -25.46 39.95
CA SER A 399 -13.47 -25.36 41.16
C SER A 399 -13.29 -24.04 41.93
N SER A 400 -12.45 -23.14 41.48
CA SER A 400 -12.22 -21.85 42.14
C SER A 400 -13.48 -20.99 42.07
N THR A 401 -13.82 -20.33 43.20
CA THR A 401 -14.96 -19.42 43.29
C THR A 401 -14.56 -18.09 43.95
N TRP A 402 -15.26 -17.05 43.60
CA TRP A 402 -15.09 -15.69 44.14
C TRP A 402 -16.46 -15.07 44.39
N TYR A 403 -16.50 -14.08 45.29
CA TYR A 403 -17.74 -13.36 45.58
C TYR A 403 -17.67 -11.92 45.08
N CYS A 404 -18.48 -11.58 44.10
CA CYS A 404 -18.58 -10.26 43.54
C CYS A 404 -19.62 -9.39 44.24
N THR A 405 -19.18 -8.35 44.94
CA THR A 405 -20.05 -7.34 45.56
C THR A 405 -20.32 -6.12 44.67
N GLY A 406 -19.80 -6.10 43.44
CA GLY A 406 -19.81 -4.92 42.56
C GLY A 406 -18.63 -3.96 42.79
N TRP A 407 -17.88 -4.18 43.87
CA TRP A 407 -16.71 -3.38 44.23
C TRP A 407 -15.60 -4.29 44.75
N TRP A 408 -14.39 -4.13 44.19
CA TRP A 408 -13.23 -4.92 44.55
C TRP A 408 -12.17 -4.07 45.24
N THR A 409 -11.54 -4.57 46.28
CA THR A 409 -10.52 -3.90 47.12
C THR A 409 -9.32 -4.80 47.39
N GLY A 410 -8.96 -5.67 46.43
CA GLY A 410 -7.92 -6.70 46.62
C GLY A 410 -6.53 -6.17 46.91
N PHE A 411 -6.20 -4.94 46.52
CA PHE A 411 -4.96 -4.24 46.87
C PHE A 411 -5.11 -3.24 48.03
N GLY A 412 -6.25 -3.27 48.72
CA GLY A 412 -6.52 -2.35 49.82
C GLY A 412 -7.71 -1.44 49.56
N LYS A 413 -8.27 -0.87 50.65
CA LYS A 413 -9.49 -0.06 50.57
C LYS A 413 -9.38 1.19 49.75
N ASP A 414 -8.16 1.74 49.66
CA ASP A 414 -7.88 2.98 48.93
C ASP A 414 -7.67 2.75 47.41
N TYR A 415 -7.55 1.50 46.98
CA TYR A 415 -7.31 1.07 45.60
C TYR A 415 -8.49 0.24 45.07
N GLY A 416 -9.72 0.72 45.32
CA GLY A 416 -10.92 0.00 44.90
C GLY A 416 -11.21 0.13 43.42
N MET A 417 -11.63 -0.97 42.77
CA MET A 417 -12.05 -1.03 41.38
C MET A 417 -13.49 -1.49 41.28
N LYS A 418 -14.25 -0.94 40.31
CA LYS A 418 -15.66 -1.31 40.09
C LYS A 418 -15.74 -2.56 39.22
N CYS A 419 -16.72 -3.39 39.48
CA CYS A 419 -17.26 -4.28 38.46
C CYS A 419 -18.25 -3.50 37.59
N TRP A 420 -18.40 -3.87 36.34
CA TRP A 420 -19.38 -3.23 35.46
C TRP A 420 -20.81 -3.36 36.06
N TRP A 421 -21.13 -4.49 36.70
CA TRP A 421 -22.35 -4.67 37.44
C TRP A 421 -22.16 -4.28 38.92
N THR A 422 -22.49 -3.03 39.21
CA THR A 422 -22.19 -2.41 40.52
C THR A 422 -23.04 -2.96 41.66
N SER A 423 -24.15 -3.68 41.35
CA SER A 423 -24.97 -4.39 42.39
C SER A 423 -24.32 -5.70 42.83
N GLY A 424 -23.28 -6.16 42.13
CA GLY A 424 -22.57 -7.40 42.43
C GLY A 424 -23.25 -8.65 41.83
N HIS A 425 -22.42 -9.53 41.26
CA HIS A 425 -22.88 -10.79 40.66
C HIS A 425 -23.09 -11.92 41.69
N GLY A 426 -22.67 -11.72 42.96
CA GLY A 426 -22.68 -12.78 43.95
C GLY A 426 -21.54 -13.78 43.79
N GLU A 427 -21.82 -15.07 44.03
CA GLU A 427 -20.83 -16.15 43.89
C GLU A 427 -20.60 -16.47 42.41
N MET A 428 -19.32 -16.40 41.96
CA MET A 428 -18.87 -16.61 40.59
C MET A 428 -17.76 -17.65 40.56
N ASN A 429 -17.75 -18.48 39.52
CA ASN A 429 -16.63 -19.32 39.11
C ASN A 429 -16.05 -18.84 37.77
N LEU A 430 -15.11 -19.58 37.19
CA LEU A 430 -14.51 -19.17 35.90
C LEU A 430 -15.55 -19.15 34.76
N VAL A 431 -16.41 -20.14 34.64
CA VAL A 431 -17.47 -20.23 33.62
C VAL A 431 -18.41 -19.03 33.72
N THR A 432 -19.00 -18.81 34.92
CA THR A 432 -19.92 -17.70 35.14
C THR A 432 -19.21 -16.35 35.10
N GLY A 433 -17.93 -16.31 35.44
CA GLY A 433 -17.04 -15.13 35.26
C GLY A 433 -16.93 -14.70 33.80
N ILE A 434 -16.77 -15.64 32.88
CA ILE A 434 -16.78 -15.38 31.42
C ILE A 434 -18.20 -15.00 30.98
N THR A 435 -19.22 -15.84 31.35
CA THR A 435 -20.63 -15.65 30.95
C THR A 435 -21.13 -14.24 31.27
N TYR A 436 -21.01 -13.83 32.55
CA TYR A 436 -21.49 -12.53 33.01
C TYR A 436 -20.42 -11.45 32.99
N SER A 437 -19.28 -11.73 32.38
CA SER A 437 -18.18 -10.78 32.24
C SER A 437 -17.74 -10.14 33.58
N CYS A 438 -17.74 -10.89 34.67
CA CYS A 438 -17.53 -10.39 36.03
C CYS A 438 -16.07 -9.91 36.23
N ASP A 439 -15.82 -8.61 36.32
CA ASP A 439 -14.47 -8.05 36.47
C ASP A 439 -13.79 -8.49 37.77
N VAL A 440 -14.53 -8.67 38.85
CA VAL A 440 -13.97 -9.08 40.15
C VAL A 440 -13.27 -10.44 40.09
N VAL A 441 -13.78 -11.39 39.31
CA VAL A 441 -13.10 -12.69 39.09
C VAL A 441 -11.73 -12.44 38.45
N PHE A 442 -11.67 -11.61 37.43
CA PHE A 442 -10.44 -11.36 36.69
C PHE A 442 -9.47 -10.45 37.44
N TYR A 443 -9.96 -9.49 38.24
CA TYR A 443 -9.10 -8.73 39.17
C TYR A 443 -8.40 -9.63 40.19
N GLU A 444 -9.12 -10.67 40.71
CA GLU A 444 -8.50 -11.64 41.62
C GLU A 444 -7.47 -12.51 40.87
N ILE A 445 -7.70 -12.87 39.61
CA ILE A 445 -6.71 -13.56 38.78
C ILE A 445 -5.49 -12.65 38.55
N GLY A 446 -5.69 -11.39 38.14
CA GLY A 446 -4.60 -10.42 37.95
C GLY A 446 -3.79 -10.18 39.22
N LYS A 447 -4.47 -10.12 40.39
CA LYS A 447 -3.82 -10.07 41.71
C LYS A 447 -3.02 -11.36 42.00
N GLY A 448 -3.55 -12.53 41.63
CA GLY A 448 -2.85 -13.80 41.76
C GLY A 448 -1.50 -13.77 41.03
N PHE A 449 -1.49 -13.39 39.77
CA PHE A 449 -0.25 -13.22 38.98
C PHE A 449 0.71 -12.18 39.56
N PHE A 450 0.18 -11.06 40.09
CA PHE A 450 1.03 -10.02 40.69
C PHE A 450 1.82 -10.54 41.92
N TYR A 451 1.25 -11.47 42.66
CA TYR A 451 1.91 -12.08 43.82
C TYR A 451 2.59 -13.44 43.53
N ASP A 452 2.47 -13.95 42.33
CA ASP A 452 3.20 -15.16 41.90
C ASP A 452 4.64 -14.79 41.54
N GLU A 453 5.58 -15.08 42.46
CA GLU A 453 6.99 -14.81 42.26
C GLU A 453 7.62 -15.67 41.15
N ASN A 454 7.01 -16.79 40.75
CA ASN A 454 7.53 -17.70 39.74
C ASN A 454 7.09 -17.32 38.34
N ASN A 455 5.84 -16.83 38.19
CA ASN A 455 5.25 -16.55 36.87
C ASN A 455 4.52 -15.20 36.87
N PRO A 456 5.17 -14.07 37.21
CA PRO A 456 4.51 -12.78 37.33
C PRO A 456 3.96 -12.26 35.99
N GLU A 457 4.47 -12.73 34.86
CA GLU A 457 4.08 -12.38 33.50
C GLU A 457 3.29 -13.48 32.77
N GLY A 458 2.74 -14.48 33.49
CA GLY A 458 2.04 -15.62 32.90
C GLY A 458 0.80 -15.21 32.05
N MET A 459 0.14 -14.09 32.36
CA MET A 459 -0.90 -13.53 31.47
C MET A 459 -0.30 -13.06 30.15
N GLN A 460 0.78 -12.26 30.21
CA GLN A 460 1.47 -11.73 29.03
C GLN A 460 2.02 -12.86 28.16
N GLU A 461 2.61 -13.88 28.76
CA GLU A 461 3.12 -15.07 28.05
C GLU A 461 1.97 -15.81 27.34
N THR A 462 0.82 -15.99 27.99
CA THR A 462 -0.35 -16.60 27.37
C THR A 462 -0.87 -15.74 26.22
N PHE A 463 -0.98 -14.42 26.40
CA PHE A 463 -1.43 -13.53 25.33
C PHE A 463 -0.50 -13.58 24.11
N LYS A 464 0.82 -13.57 24.34
CA LYS A 464 1.84 -13.74 23.29
C LYS A 464 1.78 -15.13 22.64
N LYS A 465 1.51 -16.19 23.41
CA LYS A 465 1.28 -17.56 22.92
C LYS A 465 0.10 -17.66 21.96
N PHE A 466 -0.93 -16.83 22.12
CA PHE A 466 -2.08 -16.71 21.22
C PHE A 466 -1.89 -15.63 20.13
N GLY A 467 -0.66 -15.11 19.92
CA GLY A 467 -0.29 -14.23 18.82
C GLY A 467 -0.42 -12.73 19.12
N LEU A 468 -0.89 -12.32 20.30
CA LEU A 468 -1.00 -10.90 20.61
C LEU A 468 0.38 -10.25 20.77
N GLY A 469 0.51 -8.99 20.36
CA GLY A 469 1.77 -8.25 20.40
C GLY A 469 2.75 -8.62 19.27
N SER A 470 2.32 -9.41 18.28
CA SER A 470 3.08 -9.78 17.09
C SER A 470 2.25 -9.54 15.83
N LEU A 471 2.93 -9.41 14.68
CA LEU A 471 2.22 -9.40 13.40
C LEU A 471 1.60 -10.77 13.14
N THR A 472 0.37 -10.80 12.62
CA THR A 472 -0.28 -12.05 12.18
C THR A 472 0.35 -12.57 10.89
N GLY A 473 1.03 -11.69 10.16
CA GLY A 473 1.65 -11.98 8.88
C GLY A 473 0.68 -12.07 7.72
N ILE A 474 -0.50 -11.47 7.87
CA ILE A 474 -1.46 -11.36 6.76
C ILE A 474 -0.79 -10.78 5.51
N ASP A 475 -1.15 -11.29 4.35
CA ASP A 475 -0.64 -10.87 3.06
C ASP A 475 -1.24 -9.53 2.58
N LEU A 476 -1.25 -8.55 3.47
CA LEU A 476 -1.62 -7.15 3.20
C LEU A 476 -0.58 -6.20 3.80
N PRO A 477 -0.34 -5.05 3.17
CA PRO A 477 0.59 -4.06 3.70
C PRO A 477 0.01 -3.32 4.90
N SER A 478 0.89 -2.67 5.69
CA SER A 478 0.54 -1.77 6.80
C SER A 478 -0.11 -2.44 8.00
N GLU A 479 0.15 -3.73 8.23
CA GLU A 479 -0.21 -4.40 9.46
C GLU A 479 0.62 -3.85 10.64
N VAL A 480 0.01 -3.76 11.83
CA VAL A 480 0.65 -3.33 13.08
C VAL A 480 0.58 -4.44 14.14
N GLN A 481 1.63 -4.54 14.95
CA GLN A 481 1.78 -5.64 15.90
C GLN A 481 1.00 -5.51 17.20
N GLY A 482 0.28 -4.39 17.45
CA GLY A 482 -0.34 -4.15 18.74
C GLY A 482 0.69 -4.04 19.87
N ARG A 483 0.26 -4.31 21.10
CA ARG A 483 1.13 -4.24 22.30
C ARG A 483 0.59 -5.11 23.43
N VAL A 484 1.41 -6.03 23.90
CA VAL A 484 1.21 -6.72 25.19
C VAL A 484 2.20 -6.10 26.17
N PRO A 485 1.74 -5.24 27.11
CA PRO A 485 2.62 -4.52 28.03
C PRO A 485 3.14 -5.47 29.13
N ASP A 486 4.41 -5.26 29.49
CA ASP A 486 5.07 -5.94 30.60
C ASP A 486 5.88 -4.91 31.43
N ALA A 487 6.55 -5.39 32.48
CA ALA A 487 7.29 -4.52 33.38
C ALA A 487 8.45 -3.79 32.68
N GLU A 488 9.12 -4.47 31.75
CA GLU A 488 10.24 -3.87 30.98
C GLU A 488 9.70 -2.82 30.00
N TRP A 489 8.62 -3.10 29.30
CA TRP A 489 7.99 -2.15 28.41
C TRP A 489 7.56 -0.88 29.18
N LYS A 490 6.86 -1.02 30.32
CA LYS A 490 6.38 0.11 31.10
C LYS A 490 7.54 0.97 31.60
N TRP A 491 8.62 0.33 32.10
CA TRP A 491 9.81 1.01 32.57
C TRP A 491 10.48 1.85 31.46
N ASN A 492 10.54 1.33 30.26
CA ASN A 492 11.16 2.00 29.13
C ASN A 492 10.26 3.08 28.51
N TYR A 493 8.97 2.79 28.36
CA TYR A 493 8.01 3.70 27.72
C TYR A 493 7.82 5.00 28.53
N TRP A 494 7.69 4.88 29.84
CA TRP A 494 7.53 6.01 30.77
C TRP A 494 8.86 6.58 31.25
N SER A 495 9.91 6.54 30.45
CA SER A 495 11.29 6.91 30.82
C SER A 495 11.44 8.32 31.41
N SER A 496 10.54 9.26 31.12
CA SER A 496 10.53 10.62 31.68
C SER A 496 9.68 10.76 32.96
N ALA A 497 8.98 9.71 33.39
CA ALA A 497 8.14 9.70 34.57
C ALA A 497 8.94 9.34 35.84
N THR A 498 8.31 9.43 37.02
CA THR A 498 8.93 8.99 38.29
C THR A 498 9.04 7.47 38.35
N ASP A 499 9.97 6.93 39.15
CA ASP A 499 10.17 5.48 39.28
C ASP A 499 8.90 4.76 39.74
N ASP A 500 8.09 5.36 40.60
CA ASP A 500 6.80 4.81 41.04
C ASP A 500 5.81 4.65 39.87
N GLN A 501 5.80 5.60 38.93
CA GLN A 501 4.94 5.56 37.73
C GLN A 501 5.45 4.57 36.68
N ARG A 502 6.76 4.35 36.62
CA ARG A 502 7.42 3.41 35.70
C ARG A 502 7.35 1.97 36.17
N THR A 503 7.31 1.77 37.51
CA THR A 503 7.28 0.43 38.11
C THR A 503 5.92 -0.23 37.83
N TRP A 504 5.95 -1.52 37.44
CA TRP A 504 4.75 -2.33 37.28
C TRP A 504 4.07 -2.53 38.63
N GLN A 505 2.79 -2.21 38.71
CA GLN A 505 2.00 -2.22 39.94
C GLN A 505 0.88 -3.29 39.85
N GLY A 506 0.31 -3.65 40.99
CA GLY A 506 -0.82 -4.58 41.04
C GLY A 506 -2.04 -4.10 40.23
N GLY A 507 -2.24 -2.79 40.14
CA GLY A 507 -3.27 -2.19 39.30
C GLY A 507 -3.07 -2.44 37.81
N ASP A 508 -1.82 -2.50 37.32
CA ASP A 508 -1.51 -2.83 35.92
C ASP A 508 -1.95 -4.27 35.61
N ASN A 509 -1.66 -5.24 36.51
CA ASN A 509 -2.12 -6.62 36.37
C ASN A 509 -3.65 -6.73 36.40
N ALA A 510 -4.32 -6.01 37.30
CA ALA A 510 -5.77 -6.00 37.37
C ALA A 510 -6.40 -5.43 36.10
N ASN A 511 -5.87 -4.34 35.56
CA ASN A 511 -6.31 -3.77 34.29
C ASN A 511 -6.03 -4.73 33.11
N LEU A 512 -4.83 -5.29 33.04
CA LEU A 512 -4.43 -6.23 31.99
C LEU A 512 -5.37 -7.46 31.96
N SER A 513 -5.78 -7.99 33.13
CA SER A 513 -6.62 -9.16 33.24
C SER A 513 -8.02 -9.00 32.61
N ILE A 514 -8.48 -7.78 32.46
CA ILE A 514 -9.77 -7.42 31.83
C ILE A 514 -9.61 -6.70 30.48
N GLY A 515 -8.38 -6.65 29.93
CA GLY A 515 -8.09 -6.04 28.63
C GLY A 515 -8.10 -4.52 28.60
N GLN A 516 -7.78 -3.91 29.75
CA GLN A 516 -7.66 -2.47 29.92
C GLN A 516 -6.20 -2.07 30.17
N GLY A 517 -5.97 -0.79 30.43
CA GLY A 517 -4.62 -0.24 30.65
C GLY A 517 -3.87 -0.05 29.34
N ASP A 518 -2.63 -0.53 29.30
CA ASP A 518 -1.73 -0.32 28.16
C ASP A 518 -1.78 -1.45 27.10
N LEU A 519 -2.66 -2.43 27.23
CA LEU A 519 -2.88 -3.49 26.24
C LEU A 519 -3.53 -2.89 24.98
N LEU A 520 -2.90 -3.10 23.83
CA LEU A 520 -3.44 -2.70 22.52
C LEU A 520 -3.42 -3.88 21.54
N VAL A 521 -4.55 -4.15 20.93
CA VAL A 521 -4.72 -5.24 19.96
C VAL A 521 -5.37 -4.73 18.67
N THR A 522 -5.14 -5.44 17.56
CA THR A 522 -5.93 -5.25 16.34
C THR A 522 -7.10 -6.25 16.32
N CYS A 523 -8.11 -5.96 15.48
CA CYS A 523 -9.22 -6.88 15.30
C CYS A 523 -8.74 -8.23 14.74
N MET A 524 -7.80 -8.22 13.80
CA MET A 524 -7.22 -9.44 13.23
C MET A 524 -6.53 -10.29 14.29
N GLN A 525 -5.70 -9.69 15.16
CA GLN A 525 -5.06 -10.43 16.25
C GLN A 525 -6.07 -11.12 17.17
N MET A 526 -7.16 -10.44 17.51
CA MET A 526 -8.19 -11.04 18.36
C MET A 526 -8.95 -12.16 17.65
N VAL A 527 -9.21 -12.01 16.35
CA VAL A 527 -9.82 -13.08 15.52
C VAL A 527 -8.90 -14.30 15.47
N ASP A 528 -7.59 -14.11 15.28
CA ASP A 528 -6.60 -15.20 15.28
C ASP A 528 -6.49 -15.87 16.66
N ALA A 529 -6.49 -15.08 17.74
CA ALA A 529 -6.47 -15.64 19.09
C ALA A 529 -7.71 -16.52 19.37
N TYR A 530 -8.89 -16.06 18.91
CA TYR A 530 -10.12 -16.87 19.01
C TYR A 530 -10.12 -18.06 18.05
N ALA A 531 -9.41 -17.98 16.90
CA ALA A 531 -9.19 -19.14 16.05
C ALA A 531 -8.33 -20.21 16.76
N GLY A 532 -7.34 -19.80 17.54
CA GLY A 532 -6.57 -20.71 18.41
C GLY A 532 -7.45 -21.42 19.44
N ILE A 533 -8.38 -20.71 20.07
CA ILE A 533 -9.38 -21.33 20.97
C ILE A 533 -10.29 -22.30 20.19
N ALA A 534 -10.85 -21.86 19.09
CA ALA A 534 -11.78 -22.63 18.24
C ALA A 534 -11.13 -23.90 17.67
N ASN A 535 -9.88 -23.83 17.23
CA ASN A 535 -9.10 -24.96 16.69
C ASN A 535 -8.44 -25.81 17.78
N ARG A 536 -8.55 -25.41 19.05
CA ARG A 536 -7.90 -26.07 20.20
C ARG A 536 -6.38 -26.13 20.04
N GLY A 537 -5.77 -25.04 19.56
CA GLY A 537 -4.32 -24.86 19.47
C GLY A 537 -3.83 -24.21 18.16
N PRO A 538 -4.01 -24.82 16.98
CA PRO A 538 -3.47 -24.30 15.74
C PRO A 538 -4.07 -22.95 15.33
N ILE A 539 -3.19 -21.97 15.03
CA ILE A 539 -3.53 -20.69 14.43
C ILE A 539 -2.87 -20.66 13.05
N TYR A 540 -3.71 -20.55 12.03
CA TYR A 540 -3.26 -20.44 10.66
C TYR A 540 -2.93 -18.99 10.32
N LYS A 541 -1.94 -18.80 9.47
CA LYS A 541 -1.61 -17.48 8.91
C LYS A 541 -2.81 -16.94 8.14
N PRO A 542 -3.38 -15.79 8.54
CA PRO A 542 -4.47 -15.20 7.80
C PRO A 542 -4.01 -14.75 6.43
N HIS A 543 -4.82 -14.95 5.40
CA HIS A 543 -4.48 -14.58 4.04
C HIS A 543 -5.70 -14.19 3.20
N VAL A 544 -5.48 -13.26 2.28
CA VAL A 544 -6.48 -12.85 1.29
C VAL A 544 -6.23 -13.45 -0.09
N LEU A 545 -5.03 -13.95 -0.37
CA LEU A 545 -4.75 -14.67 -1.62
C LEU A 545 -5.32 -16.08 -1.56
N LYS A 546 -6.13 -16.44 -2.55
CA LYS A 546 -6.52 -17.83 -2.81
C LYS A 546 -5.67 -18.45 -3.90
N SER A 547 -5.55 -17.77 -5.03
CA SER A 547 -4.74 -18.25 -6.16
C SER A 547 -4.41 -17.13 -7.14
N VAL A 548 -3.39 -17.36 -7.96
CA VAL A 548 -3.06 -16.52 -9.12
C VAL A 548 -3.37 -17.31 -10.39
N LYS A 549 -4.13 -16.72 -11.31
CA LYS A 549 -4.47 -17.29 -12.60
C LYS A 549 -3.75 -16.56 -13.72
N SER A 550 -3.27 -17.30 -14.72
CA SER A 550 -2.66 -16.70 -15.90
C SER A 550 -3.64 -15.77 -16.61
N ALA A 551 -3.15 -14.64 -17.12
CA ALA A 551 -3.92 -13.70 -17.95
C ALA A 551 -4.62 -14.34 -19.15
N THR A 552 -4.11 -15.46 -19.67
CA THR A 552 -4.71 -16.22 -20.78
C THR A 552 -5.88 -17.11 -20.33
N GLY A 553 -6.19 -17.13 -19.03
CA GLY A 553 -7.25 -17.96 -18.46
C GLY A 553 -6.96 -19.47 -18.43
N SER A 554 -5.79 -19.90 -18.88
CA SER A 554 -5.42 -21.30 -19.01
C SER A 554 -4.51 -21.79 -17.89
N GLY A 555 -5.02 -21.83 -16.66
CA GLY A 555 -4.35 -22.50 -15.53
C GLY A 555 -4.05 -21.59 -14.35
N THR A 556 -3.89 -22.24 -13.20
CA THR A 556 -3.41 -21.62 -11.97
C THR A 556 -1.89 -21.55 -12.01
N VAL A 557 -1.34 -20.37 -11.71
CA VAL A 557 0.12 -20.13 -11.64
C VAL A 557 0.60 -20.37 -10.20
N ILE A 558 -0.20 -19.93 -9.22
CA ILE A 558 0.08 -20.08 -7.79
C ILE A 558 -1.23 -20.47 -7.10
N ASP A 559 -1.21 -21.55 -6.30
CA ASP A 559 -2.23 -21.83 -5.29
C ASP A 559 -1.64 -21.55 -3.91
N TYR A 560 -2.39 -20.86 -3.06
CA TYR A 560 -1.98 -20.62 -1.69
C TYR A 560 -2.10 -21.91 -0.87
N ASN A 561 -1.07 -22.22 -0.09
CA ASN A 561 -1.06 -23.35 0.83
C ASN A 561 -1.20 -22.83 2.27
N PRO A 562 -2.23 -23.25 3.03
CA PRO A 562 -2.38 -22.85 4.42
C PRO A 562 -1.16 -23.20 5.28
N GLU A 563 -0.75 -22.26 6.13
CA GLU A 563 0.40 -22.37 7.01
C GLU A 563 -0.04 -22.19 8.48
N VAL A 564 0.30 -23.12 9.36
CA VAL A 564 0.16 -22.94 10.80
C VAL A 564 1.35 -22.14 11.30
N ILE A 565 1.08 -20.95 11.84
CA ILE A 565 2.14 -20.04 12.33
C ILE A 565 2.33 -20.14 13.84
N ILE A 566 1.29 -20.54 14.57
CA ILE A 566 1.31 -20.70 16.01
C ILE A 566 0.54 -21.97 16.36
N THR A 567 1.05 -22.70 17.37
CA THR A 567 0.31 -23.78 18.03
C THR A 567 0.18 -23.42 19.50
N ALA A 568 -0.98 -22.87 19.85
CA ALA A 568 -1.28 -22.44 21.21
C ALA A 568 -1.89 -23.61 22.01
N ASP A 569 -1.06 -24.63 22.28
CA ASP A 569 -1.50 -25.84 22.99
C ASP A 569 -1.95 -25.53 24.41
N GLU A 570 -3.19 -25.88 24.71
CA GLU A 570 -3.79 -25.80 26.04
C GLU A 570 -4.46 -27.15 26.41
N GLU A 571 -4.62 -27.41 27.71
CA GLU A 571 -5.34 -28.58 28.17
C GLU A 571 -6.80 -28.57 27.66
N SER A 572 -7.28 -29.69 27.14
CA SER A 572 -8.63 -29.78 26.57
C SER A 572 -9.71 -29.34 27.56
N ASP A 573 -9.57 -29.73 28.84
CA ASP A 573 -10.53 -29.38 29.89
C ASP A 573 -10.57 -27.86 30.16
N TYR A 574 -9.45 -27.15 29.95
CA TYR A 574 -9.39 -25.68 30.08
C TYR A 574 -10.15 -25.00 28.95
N LEU A 575 -9.96 -25.50 27.74
CA LEU A 575 -10.69 -25.01 26.57
C LEU A 575 -12.19 -25.32 26.68
N ASP A 576 -12.58 -26.51 27.19
CA ASP A 576 -13.99 -26.86 27.42
C ASP A 576 -14.67 -25.89 28.40
N LEU A 577 -13.96 -25.50 29.45
CA LEU A 577 -14.44 -24.53 30.44
C LEU A 577 -14.64 -23.14 29.81
N VAL A 578 -13.67 -22.69 28.98
CA VAL A 578 -13.80 -21.43 28.22
C VAL A 578 -15.00 -21.52 27.28
N ASP A 579 -15.13 -22.61 26.53
CA ASP A 579 -16.23 -22.85 25.59
C ASP A 579 -17.61 -22.79 26.28
N GLU A 580 -17.75 -23.37 27.49
CA GLU A 580 -18.97 -23.29 28.29
C GLU A 580 -19.28 -21.83 28.65
N GLY A 581 -18.28 -21.07 29.09
CA GLY A 581 -18.43 -19.65 29.40
C GLY A 581 -18.84 -18.81 28.18
N LEU A 582 -18.22 -19.04 27.02
CA LEU A 582 -18.53 -18.36 25.75
C LEU A 582 -19.96 -18.71 25.26
N SER A 583 -20.42 -19.95 25.46
CA SER A 583 -21.80 -20.35 25.19
C SER A 583 -22.78 -19.60 26.08
N GLY A 584 -22.42 -19.44 27.36
CA GLY A 584 -23.21 -18.68 28.34
C GLY A 584 -23.42 -17.21 27.93
N VAL A 585 -22.39 -16.54 27.40
CA VAL A 585 -22.50 -15.17 26.90
C VAL A 585 -23.56 -15.06 25.81
N VAL A 586 -23.57 -15.99 24.86
CA VAL A 586 -24.50 -15.96 23.72
C VAL A 586 -25.95 -16.27 24.13
N TYR A 587 -26.16 -17.19 25.07
CA TYR A 587 -27.51 -17.75 25.34
C TYR A 587 -28.05 -17.50 26.74
N GLN A 588 -27.24 -17.11 27.71
CA GLN A 588 -27.63 -17.03 29.12
C GLN A 588 -27.44 -15.64 29.75
N GLU A 589 -26.47 -14.84 29.26
CA GLU A 589 -26.14 -13.53 29.82
C GLU A 589 -27.34 -12.58 29.77
N SER A 590 -28.02 -12.53 28.63
CA SER A 590 -29.15 -11.65 28.39
C SER A 590 -30.21 -12.34 27.51
N ALA A 591 -31.47 -12.35 27.97
CA ALA A 591 -32.57 -12.86 27.15
C ALA A 591 -32.77 -12.06 25.86
N THR A 592 -32.46 -10.76 25.87
CA THR A 592 -32.53 -9.88 24.69
C THR A 592 -31.43 -10.16 23.69
N GLN A 593 -30.23 -10.53 24.13
CA GLN A 593 -29.15 -10.98 23.21
C GLN A 593 -29.46 -12.35 22.63
N ALA A 594 -29.90 -13.30 23.45
CA ALA A 594 -30.21 -14.67 23.05
C ALA A 594 -31.23 -14.74 21.89
N VAL A 595 -32.15 -13.77 21.78
CA VAL A 595 -33.12 -13.69 20.66
C VAL A 595 -32.44 -13.61 19.30
N HIS A 596 -31.37 -12.85 19.18
CA HIS A 596 -30.63 -12.72 17.93
C HIS A 596 -29.89 -14.00 17.51
N TRP A 597 -29.46 -14.81 18.51
CA TRP A 597 -28.69 -16.03 18.25
C TRP A 597 -29.56 -17.26 18.08
N ASN A 598 -30.73 -17.30 18.74
CA ASN A 598 -31.66 -18.42 18.66
C ASN A 598 -32.26 -18.62 17.25
N ASN A 599 -32.15 -17.62 16.37
CA ASN A 599 -32.60 -17.71 14.99
C ASN A 599 -31.59 -18.41 14.06
N LEU A 600 -30.37 -18.68 14.54
CA LEU A 600 -29.38 -19.41 13.76
C LEU A 600 -29.68 -20.93 13.79
N SER A 601 -29.46 -21.59 12.62
CA SER A 601 -29.55 -23.05 12.52
C SER A 601 -28.35 -23.77 13.13
N VAL A 602 -27.31 -23.03 13.51
CA VAL A 602 -26.07 -23.51 14.10
C VAL A 602 -25.85 -22.79 15.44
N ALA A 603 -25.34 -23.49 16.43
CA ALA A 603 -24.97 -22.89 17.70
C ALA A 603 -23.68 -22.07 17.51
N ALA A 604 -23.62 -20.92 18.21
CA ALA A 604 -22.46 -20.03 18.24
C ALA A 604 -21.86 -19.98 19.66
N ARG A 605 -20.60 -19.60 19.75
CA ARG A 605 -19.92 -19.19 20.97
C ARG A 605 -19.34 -17.80 20.77
N GLY A 606 -19.28 -16.98 21.80
CA GLY A 606 -18.75 -15.63 21.64
C GLY A 606 -18.58 -14.90 22.96
N LYS A 607 -17.94 -13.74 22.87
CA LYS A 607 -17.67 -12.86 24.00
C LYS A 607 -17.89 -11.41 23.61
N THR A 608 -18.63 -10.67 24.42
CA THR A 608 -18.76 -9.22 24.39
C THR A 608 -17.54 -8.57 25.04
N GLY A 609 -17.22 -7.37 24.63
CA GLY A 609 -16.23 -6.52 25.28
C GLY A 609 -16.61 -5.05 25.17
N THR A 610 -16.34 -4.32 26.24
CA THR A 610 -16.49 -2.88 26.28
C THR A 610 -15.24 -2.31 26.92
N ALA A 611 -14.42 -1.61 26.14
CA ALA A 611 -13.14 -1.11 26.57
C ALA A 611 -13.18 0.42 26.71
N GLU A 612 -12.81 0.93 27.89
CA GLU A 612 -12.78 2.35 28.18
C GLU A 612 -11.63 3.04 27.40
N GLN A 613 -11.92 4.19 26.81
CA GLN A 613 -10.93 5.08 26.18
C GLN A 613 -10.89 6.39 26.95
N THR A 614 -9.91 6.54 27.83
CA THR A 614 -9.78 7.74 28.69
C THR A 614 -9.56 9.05 27.91
N SER A 615 -9.02 8.96 26.69
CA SER A 615 -8.73 10.14 25.86
C SER A 615 -9.98 10.71 25.17
N VAL A 616 -10.99 9.88 24.90
CA VAL A 616 -12.22 10.27 24.16
C VAL A 616 -13.48 10.23 25.01
N GLY A 617 -13.48 9.50 26.15
CA GLY A 617 -14.60 9.42 27.09
C GLY A 617 -15.73 8.47 26.69
N GLU A 618 -15.73 7.93 25.48
CA GLU A 618 -16.67 6.90 24.99
C GLU A 618 -15.92 5.61 24.73
N PRO A 619 -16.49 4.42 25.07
CA PRO A 619 -15.79 3.16 24.97
C PRO A 619 -15.75 2.58 23.54
N VAL A 620 -14.87 1.60 23.33
CA VAL A 620 -14.89 0.69 22.18
C VAL A 620 -15.71 -0.53 22.51
N GLY A 621 -16.70 -0.82 21.68
CA GLY A 621 -17.50 -2.04 21.77
C GLY A 621 -16.88 -3.15 20.93
N TRP A 622 -16.72 -4.35 21.50
CA TRP A 622 -16.18 -5.54 20.86
C TRP A 622 -17.14 -6.70 20.89
N PHE A 623 -17.07 -7.54 19.87
CA PHE A 623 -17.59 -8.91 19.93
C PHE A 623 -16.69 -9.84 19.13
N MET A 624 -16.35 -10.99 19.73
CA MET A 624 -15.66 -12.10 19.07
C MET A 624 -16.53 -13.34 19.18
N GLY A 625 -16.71 -14.07 18.09
CA GLY A 625 -17.49 -15.29 18.09
C GLY A 625 -17.02 -16.30 17.05
N PHE A 626 -17.38 -17.56 17.24
CA PHE A 626 -17.12 -18.61 16.29
C PHE A 626 -18.30 -19.56 16.11
N VAL A 627 -18.39 -20.12 14.91
CA VAL A 627 -19.47 -21.00 14.47
C VAL A 627 -18.96 -22.11 13.54
N PRO A 628 -19.60 -23.32 13.54
CA PRO A 628 -20.49 -23.81 14.56
C PRO A 628 -19.83 -23.93 15.95
N ALA A 629 -20.59 -23.93 17.02
CA ALA A 629 -20.06 -24.14 18.38
C ALA A 629 -19.31 -25.47 18.52
N GLU A 630 -19.81 -26.51 17.86
CA GLU A 630 -19.13 -27.80 17.71
C GLU A 630 -18.44 -27.86 16.37
N ASN A 631 -17.15 -28.21 16.34
CA ASN A 631 -16.30 -28.21 15.16
C ASN A 631 -16.31 -26.84 14.43
N PRO A 632 -15.79 -25.80 15.07
CA PRO A 632 -15.78 -24.45 14.52
C PRO A 632 -15.13 -24.39 13.13
N LYS A 633 -15.72 -23.58 12.27
CA LYS A 633 -15.20 -23.32 10.95
C LYS A 633 -14.91 -21.85 10.74
N TYR A 634 -15.77 -20.98 11.23
CA TYR A 634 -15.61 -19.55 11.05
C TYR A 634 -15.45 -18.85 12.39
N VAL A 635 -14.45 -17.96 12.45
CA VAL A 635 -14.30 -16.98 13.53
C VAL A 635 -14.61 -15.61 12.96
N VAL A 636 -15.48 -14.88 13.64
CA VAL A 636 -15.91 -13.55 13.24
C VAL A 636 -15.73 -12.60 14.41
N GLY A 637 -15.04 -11.50 14.16
CA GLY A 637 -14.81 -10.45 15.14
C GLY A 637 -15.17 -9.08 14.60
N ALA A 638 -15.62 -8.21 15.47
CA ALA A 638 -15.87 -6.81 15.16
C ALA A 638 -15.55 -5.89 16.34
N ASN A 639 -15.20 -4.65 16.02
CA ASN A 639 -15.22 -3.56 16.98
C ASN A 639 -15.86 -2.31 16.39
N VAL A 640 -16.44 -1.53 17.27
CA VAL A 640 -17.00 -0.20 16.96
C VAL A 640 -16.49 0.80 17.98
N ASP A 641 -15.95 1.87 17.49
CA ASP A 641 -15.33 2.93 18.28
C ASP A 641 -16.37 3.93 18.78
N GLN A 642 -16.26 4.39 20.03
CA GLN A 642 -17.11 5.42 20.62
C GLN A 642 -18.61 5.04 20.63
N VAL A 643 -18.94 3.94 21.30
CA VAL A 643 -20.30 3.38 21.38
C VAL A 643 -20.74 3.12 22.82
N LEU A 644 -22.00 2.70 23.00
CA LEU A 644 -22.54 2.34 24.31
C LEU A 644 -21.84 1.11 24.90
N SER A 645 -21.80 0.01 24.15
CA SER A 645 -21.20 -1.28 24.58
C SER A 645 -21.00 -2.23 23.39
N GLY A 646 -20.23 -3.30 23.59
CA GLY A 646 -20.07 -4.38 22.60
C GLY A 646 -21.38 -5.12 22.31
N ALA A 647 -22.19 -5.36 23.35
CA ALA A 647 -23.46 -6.05 23.24
C ALA A 647 -24.53 -5.27 22.44
N SER A 648 -24.43 -3.93 22.43
CA SER A 648 -25.35 -3.06 21.67
C SER A 648 -24.80 -2.60 20.33
N SER A 649 -23.60 -3.03 19.95
CA SER A 649 -22.92 -2.61 18.72
C SER A 649 -22.26 -3.77 17.97
N ALA A 650 -21.03 -4.14 18.29
CA ALA A 650 -20.23 -5.13 17.57
C ALA A 650 -20.90 -6.51 17.49
N MET A 651 -21.71 -6.88 18.49
CA MET A 651 -22.46 -8.14 18.49
C MET A 651 -23.38 -8.25 17.27
N TYR A 652 -24.09 -7.18 16.91
CA TYR A 652 -24.98 -7.18 15.75
C TYR A 652 -24.21 -7.35 14.44
N ILE A 653 -23.06 -6.71 14.32
CA ILE A 653 -22.21 -6.85 13.12
C ILE A 653 -21.75 -8.32 12.95
N VAL A 654 -21.27 -8.94 14.02
CA VAL A 654 -20.84 -10.34 14.00
C VAL A 654 -22.01 -11.26 13.69
N ARG A 655 -23.17 -11.03 14.29
CA ARG A 655 -24.40 -11.80 14.04
C ARG A 655 -24.86 -11.71 12.59
N ASP A 656 -24.85 -10.51 12.01
CA ASP A 656 -25.22 -10.26 10.60
C ASP A 656 -24.27 -10.98 9.64
N ILE A 657 -22.95 -10.91 9.90
CA ILE A 657 -21.95 -11.61 9.09
C ILE A 657 -22.14 -13.11 9.14
N ILE A 658 -22.33 -13.68 10.35
CA ILE A 658 -22.62 -15.10 10.50
C ILE A 658 -23.95 -15.46 9.80
N GLY A 659 -24.95 -14.61 9.91
CA GLY A 659 -26.21 -14.74 9.19
C GLY A 659 -26.02 -14.79 7.67
N ALA A 660 -25.17 -13.94 7.13
CA ALA A 660 -24.83 -13.93 5.71
C ALA A 660 -24.13 -15.24 5.27
N ILE A 661 -23.19 -15.74 6.10
CA ILE A 661 -22.49 -17.00 5.84
C ILE A 661 -23.47 -18.18 5.72
N TYR A 662 -24.51 -18.19 6.56
CA TYR A 662 -25.50 -19.29 6.61
C TYR A 662 -26.81 -18.98 5.89
N GLY A 663 -26.92 -17.81 5.21
CA GLY A 663 -28.15 -17.39 4.54
C GLY A 663 -29.33 -17.13 5.49
N GLN A 664 -29.04 -16.64 6.70
CA GLN A 664 -30.01 -16.44 7.79
C GLN A 664 -29.92 -15.01 8.35
N PRO A 665 -30.57 -14.03 7.69
CA PRO A 665 -30.58 -12.64 8.15
C PRO A 665 -31.18 -12.53 9.55
N ASP A 666 -30.73 -11.53 10.32
CA ASP A 666 -31.33 -11.19 11.60
C ASP A 666 -32.42 -10.14 11.41
N ASP A 667 -33.69 -10.51 11.67
CA ASP A 667 -34.84 -9.63 11.56
C ASP A 667 -35.23 -8.99 12.92
N VAL A 668 -34.45 -9.24 13.99
CA VAL A 668 -34.69 -8.68 15.31
C VAL A 668 -34.19 -7.24 15.39
N ALA A 669 -34.96 -6.33 15.95
CA ALA A 669 -34.58 -4.94 16.12
C ALA A 669 -33.43 -4.80 17.13
N TYR A 670 -32.52 -3.87 16.88
CA TYR A 670 -31.43 -3.54 17.79
C TYR A 670 -31.96 -2.98 19.11
N ASP A 671 -31.34 -3.35 20.22
CA ASP A 671 -31.76 -2.99 21.58
C ASP A 671 -30.61 -2.35 22.36
N SER A 672 -30.79 -1.10 22.77
CA SER A 672 -29.81 -0.35 23.58
C SER A 672 -29.89 -0.69 25.08
N SER A 673 -30.84 -1.49 25.53
CA SER A 673 -30.87 -1.97 26.93
C SER A 673 -29.79 -3.00 27.24
N ASN A 674 -29.20 -3.61 26.23
CA ASN A 674 -28.06 -4.50 26.33
C ASN A 674 -26.78 -3.70 26.63
N VAL A 675 -26.50 -3.49 27.91
CA VAL A 675 -25.32 -2.78 28.37
C VAL A 675 -24.41 -3.79 29.06
N ASP A 676 -23.40 -4.24 28.37
CA ASP A 676 -22.26 -4.97 28.94
C ASP A 676 -21.06 -3.98 28.97
N ARG A 677 -20.52 -3.68 30.14
CA ARG A 677 -19.41 -2.73 30.31
C ARG A 677 -18.16 -3.41 30.82
#